data_4a212cf11f8862b649c8e25da957b5c7
#
_entry.id   4a212cf11f8862b649c8e25da957b5c7
#
_cell.length_a   1.000
_cell.length_b   1.000
_cell.length_c   1.000
_cell.angle_alpha   90.00
_cell.angle_beta   90.00
_cell.angle_gamma   90.00
#
_symmetry.space_group_name_H-M   'P 1'
#
loop_
_entity.id
_entity.type
_entity.pdbx_description
1 polymer ?
#
loop_
_entity_poly.entity_id
_entity_poly.type
_entity_poly.pdbx_seq_one_letter_code
_entity_poly.pdbx_strand_id
1 'polypeptide(L)'
;MPVVIVESPAKAKTVNKYLGKDFTVLASYGHVRDLPSKDGSVDPEKDFEMLWEVSDSSKKHVKAIVDALKSDNSLILATDPDREGEAISWHLVEELKRRKAINTKTPISRVVFNAITKSAVTEALLVPREIDQPLVDAYLARRALDYLVGYKLSPVLWRRLPGAKSAGRVQSVCLRLIVEREMEIERFIPKEYWTVKASLETPVGKEFEARLSELAENKIEKFTITNQMAAEVAVQAVESRELFVDEVTAKPTTRNPSAPFMTSTLQQEASRKFGFGAKQTMSAAQKLYESGLITYMRTDGIDIAPEAVMAARKAITAKYGERYLPKSPRMYKNKVKNAQEAHECIRPTDMFKSITDVTLTNSDQEKLYDLIYKRTLASQMAVAKFEQTTVEIKSNDNQVKLRANGQVILFDGFIKIYQEGIDEPDEEKTDSNLPQLIKGQKLEKKIVLPYQHFTQPPARYTEATLVKKMEELGIGRPSTYASVLTTIQDREYVRKEKNRLLPEDKGRLVTIFLENFFKKYVGYQFTANLEEELDNVSNGSRHYQEVLTNFWGSFSISISEALDLSITEVLEKINEVLEPHLFPKTIDGGDPRLCPHCESGRLSMRTARSGGAFIGCANYPECKYTRAFGPPGLENTEIGPDGKVLGEDSGDIISLRKGRYGPYVQRGEPTEDTPKPVRFSVPKGWDLSELNLEKALKLLALPRDIGPHPDDGEIIQTSIGRYGPYIKHNKIYANISNVDDVFDIGMNRAVEEIAKKVAGGKSFGSKSNEPIKDLGEHPDAGGKVLVMKGRYGPYIKWEKVNATIPKDIEPIDVTIEIAKKLLDAKATKKPTRKPKKRKVTKSKATK
;
A
#
# COMPACT_ATOMS: atom_id res chain seq x y z
N MET A 1 -23.50 6.20 -36.47
CA MET A 1 -23.34 6.60 -35.05
C MET A 1 -21.87 6.67 -34.73
N PRO A 2 -21.31 7.87 -34.43
CA PRO A 2 -19.92 8.05 -34.14
C PRO A 2 -19.44 7.10 -33.03
N VAL A 3 -18.21 6.55 -33.16
CA VAL A 3 -17.66 5.59 -32.20
C VAL A 3 -16.86 6.36 -31.15
N VAL A 4 -17.31 6.31 -29.90
CA VAL A 4 -16.64 6.94 -28.75
C VAL A 4 -15.87 5.90 -27.95
N ILE A 5 -14.57 6.15 -27.71
CA ILE A 5 -13.72 5.22 -26.97
C ILE A 5 -13.30 5.83 -25.64
N VAL A 6 -13.48 5.05 -24.57
CA VAL A 6 -13.04 5.35 -23.20
C VAL A 6 -12.17 4.21 -22.67
N GLU A 7 -11.53 4.36 -21.51
CA GLU A 7 -10.60 3.33 -20.98
C GLU A 7 -11.31 2.14 -20.35
N SER A 8 -12.41 2.39 -19.61
CA SER A 8 -13.02 1.36 -18.76
C SER A 8 -14.49 1.10 -19.12
N PRO A 9 -14.98 -0.13 -18.90
CA PRO A 9 -16.40 -0.46 -19.09
C PRO A 9 -17.35 0.36 -18.20
N ALA A 10 -16.90 0.74 -16.98
CA ALA A 10 -17.68 1.55 -16.06
C ALA A 10 -17.86 2.96 -16.61
N LYS A 11 -16.78 3.59 -17.10
CA LYS A 11 -16.82 4.89 -17.78
C LYS A 11 -17.67 4.82 -19.04
N ALA A 12 -17.54 3.74 -19.84
CA ALA A 12 -18.37 3.53 -21.03
C ALA A 12 -19.87 3.50 -20.69
N LYS A 13 -20.25 2.80 -19.64
CA LYS A 13 -21.65 2.73 -19.17
C LYS A 13 -22.18 4.11 -18.76
N THR A 14 -21.38 4.88 -18.02
CA THR A 14 -21.76 6.21 -17.55
C THR A 14 -21.88 7.21 -18.71
N VAL A 15 -20.89 7.25 -19.61
CA VAL A 15 -20.87 8.13 -20.77
C VAL A 15 -22.02 7.78 -21.74
N ASN A 16 -22.25 6.48 -22.00
CA ASN A 16 -23.36 6.03 -22.87
C ASN A 16 -24.74 6.45 -22.33
N LYS A 17 -24.93 6.47 -21.00
CA LYS A 17 -26.13 6.97 -20.36
C LYS A 17 -26.41 8.45 -20.70
N TYR A 18 -25.35 9.26 -20.88
CA TYR A 18 -25.47 10.69 -21.18
C TYR A 18 -25.63 10.97 -22.66
N LEU A 19 -24.96 10.19 -23.53
CA LEU A 19 -24.97 10.39 -24.97
C LEU A 19 -26.15 9.71 -25.69
N GLY A 20 -26.80 8.74 -25.05
CA GLY A 20 -27.95 8.04 -25.59
C GLY A 20 -27.64 7.13 -26.78
N LYS A 21 -28.60 7.01 -27.71
CA LYS A 21 -28.52 6.10 -28.85
C LYS A 21 -27.79 6.68 -30.08
N ASP A 22 -27.36 7.95 -30.01
CA ASP A 22 -26.73 8.63 -31.14
C ASP A 22 -25.24 8.30 -31.29
N PHE A 23 -24.68 7.66 -30.29
CA PHE A 23 -23.25 7.29 -30.23
C PHE A 23 -23.09 5.80 -29.87
N THR A 24 -22.01 5.20 -30.40
CA THR A 24 -21.56 3.86 -29.99
C THR A 24 -20.38 4.00 -29.03
N VAL A 25 -20.62 3.82 -27.70
CA VAL A 25 -19.57 3.98 -26.69
C VAL A 25 -18.94 2.63 -26.36
N LEU A 26 -17.63 2.50 -26.57
CA LEU A 26 -16.86 1.29 -26.32
C LEU A 26 -15.69 1.57 -25.38
N ALA A 27 -15.21 0.53 -24.70
CA ALA A 27 -14.04 0.60 -23.83
C ALA A 27 -12.80 -0.06 -24.48
N SER A 28 -11.63 0.57 -24.35
CA SER A 28 -10.34 -0.01 -24.72
C SER A 28 -9.83 -1.05 -23.72
N TYR A 29 -10.28 -1.01 -22.46
CA TYR A 29 -9.81 -1.80 -21.33
C TYR A 29 -8.34 -1.49 -20.96
N GLY A 30 -8.00 -0.19 -20.94
CA GLY A 30 -6.65 0.32 -20.67
C GLY A 30 -5.79 0.34 -21.93
N HIS A 31 -4.48 0.13 -21.75
CA HIS A 31 -3.51 0.16 -22.85
C HIS A 31 -3.75 -0.95 -23.89
N VAL A 32 -3.84 -0.55 -25.14
CA VAL A 32 -4.06 -1.45 -26.29
C VAL A 32 -2.76 -2.16 -26.67
N ARG A 33 -1.62 -1.43 -26.62
CA ARG A 33 -0.27 -1.92 -26.94
C ARG A 33 0.66 -1.65 -25.76
N ASP A 34 1.67 -2.49 -25.60
CA ASP A 34 2.75 -2.27 -24.64
C ASP A 34 4.07 -2.80 -25.20
N LEU A 35 5.20 -2.41 -24.56
CA LEU A 35 6.52 -2.95 -24.87
C LEU A 35 6.59 -4.42 -24.45
N PRO A 36 7.03 -5.35 -25.33
CA PRO A 36 7.26 -6.73 -24.94
C PRO A 36 8.20 -6.86 -23.74
N SER A 37 7.89 -7.80 -22.85
CA SER A 37 8.71 -8.09 -21.67
C SER A 37 9.98 -8.87 -22.00
N LYS A 38 10.79 -8.34 -22.93
CA LYS A 38 12.07 -8.92 -23.39
C LYS A 38 13.08 -7.80 -23.60
N ASP A 39 14.37 -8.04 -23.46
CA ASP A 39 15.41 -7.06 -23.79
C ASP A 39 15.38 -6.69 -25.27
N GLY A 40 15.71 -5.44 -25.61
CA GLY A 40 15.74 -4.92 -26.98
C GLY A 40 14.39 -4.37 -27.49
N SER A 41 13.36 -4.23 -26.63
CA SER A 41 12.09 -3.58 -27.06
C SER A 41 12.18 -2.05 -27.14
N VAL A 42 13.25 -1.45 -26.60
CA VAL A 42 13.69 -0.09 -26.85
C VAL A 42 15.12 -0.16 -27.35
N ASP A 43 15.41 0.36 -28.54
CA ASP A 43 16.71 0.29 -29.17
C ASP A 43 17.44 1.65 -29.14
N PRO A 44 18.40 1.85 -28.20
CA PRO A 44 19.13 3.12 -28.12
C PRO A 44 19.97 3.45 -29.36
N GLU A 45 20.39 2.43 -30.15
CA GLU A 45 21.20 2.63 -31.34
C GLU A 45 20.36 3.09 -32.55
N LYS A 46 19.03 2.98 -32.46
CA LYS A 46 18.06 3.43 -33.45
C LYS A 46 17.16 4.54 -32.90
N ASP A 47 17.76 5.56 -32.36
CA ASP A 47 17.05 6.75 -31.82
C ASP A 47 15.90 6.39 -30.87
N PHE A 48 16.13 5.35 -30.02
CA PHE A 48 15.16 4.81 -29.05
C PHE A 48 13.87 4.30 -29.70
N GLU A 49 13.97 3.73 -30.90
CA GLU A 49 12.84 3.05 -31.54
C GLU A 49 12.22 2.03 -30.58
N MET A 50 10.88 2.06 -30.46
CA MET A 50 10.11 1.25 -29.54
C MET A 50 9.30 0.18 -30.27
N LEU A 51 9.48 -1.07 -29.88
CA LEU A 51 8.71 -2.19 -30.39
C LEU A 51 7.39 -2.32 -29.61
N TRP A 52 6.25 -2.19 -30.30
CA TRP A 52 4.93 -2.25 -29.70
C TRP A 52 4.17 -3.52 -30.07
N GLU A 53 3.63 -4.22 -29.07
CA GLU A 53 2.80 -5.41 -29.28
C GLU A 53 1.42 -5.24 -28.64
N VAL A 54 0.37 -5.75 -29.32
CA VAL A 54 -0.99 -5.78 -28.79
C VAL A 54 -1.13 -6.97 -27.84
N SER A 55 -1.51 -6.72 -26.59
CA SER A 55 -1.73 -7.77 -25.60
C SER A 55 -2.86 -8.73 -26.03
N ASP A 56 -2.76 -10.01 -25.68
CA ASP A 56 -3.79 -11.00 -26.03
C ASP A 56 -5.18 -10.62 -25.46
N SER A 57 -5.21 -10.02 -24.29
CA SER A 57 -6.44 -9.51 -23.67
C SER A 57 -7.07 -8.37 -24.46
N SER A 58 -6.27 -7.51 -25.09
CA SER A 58 -6.75 -6.33 -25.85
C SER A 58 -7.22 -6.68 -27.27
N LYS A 59 -6.77 -7.79 -27.85
CA LYS A 59 -7.11 -8.20 -29.24
C LYS A 59 -8.60 -8.24 -29.53
N LYS A 60 -9.42 -8.73 -28.58
CA LYS A 60 -10.89 -8.82 -28.71
C LYS A 60 -11.55 -7.44 -28.66
N HIS A 61 -11.03 -6.52 -27.84
CA HIS A 61 -11.58 -5.18 -27.68
C HIS A 61 -11.26 -4.32 -28.90
N VAL A 62 -10.02 -4.38 -29.38
CA VAL A 62 -9.64 -3.74 -30.65
C VAL A 62 -10.48 -4.27 -31.82
N LYS A 63 -10.77 -5.58 -31.88
CA LYS A 63 -11.66 -6.14 -32.89
C LYS A 63 -13.07 -5.54 -32.81
N ALA A 64 -13.64 -5.43 -31.61
CA ALA A 64 -14.97 -4.82 -31.44
C ALA A 64 -15.01 -3.36 -31.91
N ILE A 65 -13.93 -2.59 -31.66
CA ILE A 65 -13.80 -1.21 -32.15
C ILE A 65 -13.71 -1.18 -33.68
N VAL A 66 -12.89 -2.06 -34.29
CA VAL A 66 -12.80 -2.19 -35.76
C VAL A 66 -14.15 -2.54 -36.38
N ASP A 67 -14.90 -3.46 -35.74
CA ASP A 67 -16.22 -3.86 -36.28
C ASP A 67 -17.24 -2.71 -36.15
N ALA A 68 -17.21 -1.90 -35.09
CA ALA A 68 -18.04 -0.72 -34.92
C ALA A 68 -17.75 0.37 -35.98
N LEU A 69 -16.47 0.60 -36.30
CA LEU A 69 -16.02 1.58 -37.30
C LEU A 69 -16.42 1.22 -38.75
N LYS A 70 -16.83 -0.03 -39.03
CA LYS A 70 -17.37 -0.40 -40.33
C LYS A 70 -18.78 0.20 -40.55
N SER A 71 -19.49 0.47 -39.46
CA SER A 71 -20.87 1.04 -39.51
C SER A 71 -20.85 2.57 -39.56
N ASP A 72 -19.87 3.19 -38.95
CA ASP A 72 -19.68 4.65 -38.95
C ASP A 72 -18.15 4.92 -38.83
N ASN A 73 -17.61 5.58 -39.84
CA ASN A 73 -16.17 5.86 -39.95
C ASN A 73 -15.75 7.13 -39.23
N SER A 74 -16.32 7.44 -38.05
CA SER A 74 -15.91 8.55 -37.20
C SER A 74 -15.50 8.07 -35.80
N LEU A 75 -14.36 8.53 -35.34
CA LEU A 75 -13.74 8.09 -34.09
C LEU A 75 -13.56 9.26 -33.12
N ILE A 76 -14.14 9.16 -31.95
CA ILE A 76 -14.01 10.11 -30.86
C ILE A 76 -13.27 9.42 -29.71
N LEU A 77 -12.13 9.99 -29.32
CA LEU A 77 -11.28 9.48 -28.25
C LEU A 77 -11.57 10.26 -26.96
N ALA A 78 -12.23 9.63 -26.01
CA ALA A 78 -12.70 10.20 -24.75
C ALA A 78 -12.01 9.58 -23.53
N THR A 79 -10.72 9.31 -23.66
CA THR A 79 -9.85 8.79 -22.61
C THR A 79 -9.55 9.86 -21.54
N ASP A 80 -8.96 9.46 -20.39
CA ASP A 80 -8.68 10.36 -19.27
C ASP A 80 -7.79 11.57 -19.68
N PRO A 81 -7.84 12.66 -18.92
CA PRO A 81 -7.16 13.91 -19.31
C PRO A 81 -5.65 13.89 -19.10
N ASP A 82 -5.07 12.82 -18.57
CA ASP A 82 -3.62 12.73 -18.32
C ASP A 82 -2.82 12.18 -19.52
N ARG A 83 -1.50 12.20 -19.41
CA ARG A 83 -0.57 11.67 -20.44
C ARG A 83 -0.79 10.17 -20.72
N GLU A 84 -1.31 9.40 -19.74
CA GLU A 84 -1.62 7.98 -19.91
C GLU A 84 -2.85 7.82 -20.83
N GLY A 85 -3.90 8.61 -20.60
CA GLY A 85 -5.08 8.63 -21.47
C GLY A 85 -4.79 9.12 -22.87
N GLU A 86 -3.90 10.11 -23.03
CA GLU A 86 -3.43 10.59 -24.34
C GLU A 86 -2.67 9.48 -25.10
N ALA A 87 -1.78 8.76 -24.42
CA ALA A 87 -1.06 7.63 -24.99
C ALA A 87 -1.99 6.46 -25.36
N ILE A 88 -3.01 6.15 -24.56
CA ILE A 88 -4.01 5.14 -24.90
C ILE A 88 -4.71 5.51 -26.22
N SER A 89 -5.11 6.78 -26.36
CA SER A 89 -5.69 7.31 -27.60
C SER A 89 -4.75 7.15 -28.80
N TRP A 90 -3.49 7.56 -28.66
CA TRP A 90 -2.48 7.46 -29.69
C TRP A 90 -2.21 5.99 -30.09
N HIS A 91 -2.01 5.11 -29.11
CA HIS A 91 -1.80 3.68 -29.35
C HIS A 91 -2.96 3.03 -30.10
N LEU A 92 -4.20 3.43 -29.76
CA LEU A 92 -5.37 2.91 -30.44
C LEU A 92 -5.40 3.37 -31.91
N VAL A 93 -5.15 4.65 -32.16
CA VAL A 93 -5.12 5.21 -33.53
C VAL A 93 -4.06 4.51 -34.39
N GLU A 94 -2.84 4.35 -33.87
CA GLU A 94 -1.77 3.65 -34.57
C GLU A 94 -2.11 2.18 -34.86
N GLU A 95 -2.75 1.49 -33.93
CA GLU A 95 -3.18 0.10 -34.15
C GLU A 95 -4.33 -0.01 -35.16
N LEU A 96 -5.26 0.94 -35.15
CA LEU A 96 -6.35 1.00 -36.14
C LEU A 96 -5.83 1.32 -37.54
N LYS A 97 -4.82 2.24 -37.67
CA LYS A 97 -4.10 2.48 -38.95
C LYS A 97 -3.40 1.21 -39.43
N ARG A 98 -2.66 0.53 -38.58
CA ARG A 98 -1.98 -0.74 -38.88
C ARG A 98 -2.93 -1.81 -39.41
N ARG A 99 -4.15 -1.88 -38.86
CA ARG A 99 -5.23 -2.80 -39.32
C ARG A 99 -6.00 -2.28 -40.52
N LYS A 100 -5.68 -1.12 -41.04
CA LYS A 100 -6.41 -0.46 -42.14
C LYS A 100 -7.91 -0.26 -41.82
N ALA A 101 -8.27 -0.13 -40.53
CA ALA A 101 -9.62 0.15 -40.08
C ALA A 101 -9.98 1.63 -40.20
N ILE A 102 -8.98 2.50 -40.19
CA ILE A 102 -9.08 3.95 -40.42
C ILE A 102 -8.05 4.37 -41.47
N ASN A 103 -8.31 5.50 -42.13
CA ASN A 103 -7.43 6.09 -43.12
C ASN A 103 -7.33 7.62 -42.94
N THR A 104 -6.62 8.34 -43.82
CA THR A 104 -6.41 9.78 -43.73
C THR A 104 -7.70 10.61 -43.85
N LYS A 105 -8.81 10.02 -44.32
CA LYS A 105 -10.13 10.69 -44.44
C LYS A 105 -11.04 10.39 -43.25
N THR A 106 -10.66 9.50 -42.35
CA THR A 106 -11.45 9.16 -41.15
C THR A 106 -11.41 10.35 -40.17
N PRO A 107 -12.55 10.96 -39.82
CA PRO A 107 -12.58 12.00 -38.80
C PRO A 107 -12.17 11.39 -37.44
N ILE A 108 -11.11 11.91 -36.86
CA ILE A 108 -10.61 11.51 -35.53
C ILE A 108 -10.60 12.77 -34.66
N SER A 109 -11.24 12.72 -33.52
CA SER A 109 -11.24 13.82 -32.57
C SER A 109 -10.99 13.31 -31.15
N ARG A 110 -10.29 14.13 -30.38
CA ARG A 110 -10.01 13.92 -28.97
C ARG A 110 -10.90 14.84 -28.14
N VAL A 111 -11.60 14.30 -27.15
CA VAL A 111 -12.38 15.07 -26.17
C VAL A 111 -11.89 14.78 -24.77
N VAL A 112 -11.80 15.82 -23.95
CA VAL A 112 -11.25 15.77 -22.60
C VAL A 112 -12.23 16.41 -21.62
N PHE A 113 -12.46 15.75 -20.49
CA PHE A 113 -13.30 16.26 -19.40
C PHE A 113 -12.74 15.84 -18.05
N ASN A 114 -12.75 16.76 -17.09
CA ASN A 114 -12.25 16.52 -15.73
C ASN A 114 -13.27 15.83 -14.82
N ALA A 115 -14.53 15.76 -15.24
CA ALA A 115 -15.59 15.10 -14.49
C ALA A 115 -16.54 14.36 -15.45
N ILE A 116 -17.00 13.17 -15.06
CA ILE A 116 -17.95 12.39 -15.87
C ILE A 116 -19.38 12.80 -15.49
N THR A 117 -19.73 14.04 -15.83
CA THR A 117 -21.09 14.57 -15.70
C THR A 117 -21.71 14.79 -17.09
N LYS A 118 -23.04 14.87 -17.15
CA LYS A 118 -23.72 15.10 -18.43
C LYS A 118 -23.28 16.40 -19.10
N SER A 119 -23.18 17.50 -18.32
CA SER A 119 -22.74 18.80 -18.85
C SER A 119 -21.30 18.72 -19.36
N ALA A 120 -20.36 18.25 -18.54
CA ALA A 120 -18.95 18.20 -18.93
C ALA A 120 -18.71 17.32 -20.17
N VAL A 121 -19.39 16.17 -20.28
CA VAL A 121 -19.28 15.27 -21.44
C VAL A 121 -19.86 15.92 -22.69
N THR A 122 -21.04 16.56 -22.60
CA THR A 122 -21.68 17.19 -23.75
C THR A 122 -20.93 18.45 -24.19
N GLU A 123 -20.41 19.27 -23.27
CA GLU A 123 -19.60 20.44 -23.58
C GLU A 123 -18.26 20.06 -24.23
N ALA A 124 -17.60 19.01 -23.73
CA ALA A 124 -16.36 18.51 -24.32
C ALA A 124 -16.52 18.05 -25.79
N LEU A 125 -17.68 17.50 -26.13
CA LEU A 125 -17.99 17.11 -27.52
C LEU A 125 -18.17 18.30 -28.46
N LEU A 126 -18.50 19.49 -27.94
CA LEU A 126 -18.60 20.72 -28.73
C LEU A 126 -17.24 21.38 -29.01
N VAL A 127 -16.21 21.02 -28.24
CA VAL A 127 -14.85 21.59 -28.35
C VAL A 127 -13.83 20.44 -28.48
N PRO A 128 -13.92 19.65 -29.58
CA PRO A 128 -12.94 18.58 -29.82
C PRO A 128 -11.58 19.17 -30.20
N ARG A 129 -10.52 18.43 -29.89
CA ARG A 129 -9.14 18.77 -30.29
C ARG A 129 -8.46 17.59 -31.00
N GLU A 130 -7.25 17.79 -31.46
CA GLU A 130 -6.37 16.70 -31.89
C GLU A 130 -5.69 16.03 -30.70
N ILE A 131 -5.04 14.89 -30.94
CA ILE A 131 -4.17 14.25 -29.94
C ILE A 131 -2.99 15.18 -29.65
N ASP A 132 -2.71 15.40 -28.39
CA ASP A 132 -1.61 16.23 -27.91
C ASP A 132 -0.31 15.44 -27.99
N GLN A 133 0.49 15.70 -29.05
CA GLN A 133 1.72 14.96 -29.29
C GLN A 133 2.76 15.15 -28.18
N PRO A 134 3.00 16.34 -27.61
CA PRO A 134 3.86 16.51 -26.43
C PRO A 134 3.50 15.63 -25.24
N LEU A 135 2.23 15.43 -24.93
CA LEU A 135 1.80 14.51 -23.86
C LEU A 135 2.10 13.06 -24.21
N VAL A 136 1.89 12.65 -25.47
CA VAL A 136 2.28 11.33 -25.98
C VAL A 136 3.80 11.14 -25.85
N ASP A 137 4.58 12.11 -26.28
CA ASP A 137 6.05 12.06 -26.24
C ASP A 137 6.58 11.93 -24.81
N ALA A 138 5.98 12.63 -23.86
CA ALA A 138 6.32 12.50 -22.45
C ALA A 138 5.98 11.11 -21.87
N TYR A 139 4.88 10.52 -22.32
CA TYR A 139 4.56 9.12 -21.97
C TYR A 139 5.59 8.16 -22.57
N LEU A 140 5.94 8.32 -23.85
CA LEU A 140 6.94 7.49 -24.55
C LEU A 140 8.31 7.60 -23.85
N ALA A 141 8.75 8.83 -23.53
CA ALA A 141 9.98 9.06 -22.78
C ALA A 141 10.00 8.30 -21.45
N ARG A 142 8.94 8.47 -20.65
CA ARG A 142 8.81 7.79 -19.36
C ARG A 142 8.85 6.26 -19.54
N ARG A 143 8.07 5.74 -20.50
CA ARG A 143 7.99 4.30 -20.74
C ARG A 143 9.34 3.72 -21.17
N ALA A 144 10.08 4.44 -22.04
CA ALA A 144 11.42 4.05 -22.47
C ALA A 144 12.44 4.10 -21.33
N LEU A 145 12.44 5.16 -20.50
CA LEU A 145 13.32 5.28 -19.33
C LEU A 145 13.08 4.15 -18.32
N ASP A 146 11.82 3.92 -17.95
CA ASP A 146 11.47 2.87 -16.97
C ASP A 146 11.80 1.47 -17.52
N TYR A 147 11.63 1.27 -18.84
CA TYR A 147 12.04 0.04 -19.52
C TYR A 147 13.56 -0.14 -19.51
N LEU A 148 14.33 0.86 -19.96
CA LEU A 148 15.79 0.78 -20.02
C LEU A 148 16.41 0.57 -18.64
N VAL A 149 15.96 1.33 -17.63
CA VAL A 149 16.43 1.15 -16.25
C VAL A 149 16.06 -0.25 -15.75
N GLY A 150 14.81 -0.68 -15.90
CA GLY A 150 14.35 -1.98 -15.42
C GLY A 150 15.08 -3.15 -16.06
N TYR A 151 15.22 -3.16 -17.38
CA TYR A 151 15.82 -4.26 -18.15
C TYR A 151 17.34 -4.28 -18.17
N LYS A 152 18.01 -3.13 -17.94
CA LYS A 152 19.48 -3.08 -17.89
C LYS A 152 20.03 -3.16 -16.48
N LEU A 153 19.36 -2.56 -15.48
CA LEU A 153 19.83 -2.56 -14.09
C LEU A 153 19.47 -3.84 -13.33
N SER A 154 18.26 -4.40 -13.56
CA SER A 154 17.84 -5.62 -12.85
C SER A 154 18.75 -6.83 -13.14
N PRO A 155 19.22 -7.10 -14.37
CA PRO A 155 20.20 -8.16 -14.64
C PRO A 155 21.55 -7.95 -13.93
N VAL A 156 22.01 -6.72 -13.76
CA VAL A 156 23.21 -6.42 -12.97
C VAL A 156 23.00 -6.82 -11.52
N LEU A 157 21.85 -6.45 -10.93
CA LEU A 157 21.48 -6.87 -9.59
C LEU A 157 21.48 -8.40 -9.44
N TRP A 158 20.83 -9.13 -10.36
CA TRP A 158 20.74 -10.61 -10.27
C TRP A 158 22.12 -11.27 -10.34
N ARG A 159 23.04 -10.68 -11.11
CA ARG A 159 24.39 -11.23 -11.28
C ARG A 159 25.33 -10.90 -10.13
N ARG A 160 25.16 -9.73 -9.50
CA ARG A 160 26.07 -9.18 -8.49
C ARG A 160 25.54 -9.25 -7.07
N LEU A 161 24.21 -9.27 -6.92
CA LEU A 161 23.53 -9.30 -5.62
C LEU A 161 22.48 -10.42 -5.59
N PRO A 162 22.88 -11.65 -5.21
CA PRO A 162 21.96 -12.78 -5.16
C PRO A 162 20.75 -12.50 -4.25
N GLY A 163 19.54 -12.85 -4.74
CA GLY A 163 18.27 -12.62 -4.05
C GLY A 163 17.59 -11.27 -4.34
N ALA A 164 18.27 -10.33 -4.99
CA ALA A 164 17.64 -9.10 -5.48
C ALA A 164 16.64 -9.42 -6.61
N LYS A 165 15.48 -8.72 -6.63
CA LYS A 165 14.41 -8.97 -7.62
C LYS A 165 14.41 -7.97 -8.76
N SER A 166 14.42 -6.67 -8.48
CA SER A 166 14.44 -5.63 -9.50
C SER A 166 14.85 -4.28 -8.93
N ALA A 167 15.30 -3.39 -9.80
CA ALA A 167 15.45 -1.96 -9.54
C ALA A 167 14.63 -1.17 -10.55
N GLY A 168 14.30 0.06 -10.20
CA GLY A 168 13.57 0.99 -11.05
C GLY A 168 13.83 2.43 -10.63
N ARG A 169 13.68 3.36 -11.53
CA ARG A 169 14.05 4.76 -11.38
C ARG A 169 13.44 5.42 -10.12
N VAL A 170 12.14 5.39 -9.95
CA VAL A 170 11.44 5.97 -8.79
C VAL A 170 11.40 4.97 -7.62
N GLN A 171 11.25 3.66 -7.92
CA GLN A 171 11.18 2.58 -6.93
C GLN A 171 12.42 2.55 -6.03
N SER A 172 13.61 2.63 -6.62
CA SER A 172 14.87 2.53 -5.87
C SER A 172 15.10 3.74 -4.97
N VAL A 173 14.69 4.91 -5.41
CA VAL A 173 14.80 6.15 -4.62
C VAL A 173 13.78 6.17 -3.47
N CYS A 174 12.57 5.67 -3.70
CA CYS A 174 11.57 5.49 -2.65
C CYS A 174 12.06 4.49 -1.57
N LEU A 175 12.67 3.38 -1.98
CA LEU A 175 13.27 2.39 -1.08
C LEU A 175 14.41 3.01 -0.26
N ARG A 176 15.26 3.80 -0.89
CA ARG A 176 16.37 4.53 -0.24
C ARG A 176 15.88 5.42 0.90
N LEU A 177 14.79 6.18 0.73
CA LEU A 177 14.21 7.00 1.80
C LEU A 177 13.87 6.18 3.04
N ILE A 178 13.30 4.98 2.84
CA ILE A 178 12.92 4.08 3.95
C ILE A 178 14.17 3.51 4.64
N VAL A 179 15.16 3.08 3.85
CA VAL A 179 16.42 2.50 4.38
C VAL A 179 17.22 3.55 5.15
N GLU A 180 17.39 4.76 4.60
CA GLU A 180 18.10 5.85 5.28
C GLU A 180 17.42 6.21 6.61
N ARG A 181 16.07 6.27 6.64
CA ARG A 181 15.30 6.52 7.86
C ARG A 181 15.55 5.44 8.92
N GLU A 182 15.60 4.18 8.54
CA GLU A 182 15.89 3.11 9.47
C GLU A 182 17.32 3.18 10.00
N MET A 183 18.30 3.52 9.14
CA MET A 183 19.69 3.76 9.57
C MET A 183 19.82 4.98 10.51
N GLU A 184 19.00 6.03 10.31
CA GLU A 184 18.92 7.16 11.23
C GLU A 184 18.42 6.71 12.62
N ILE A 185 17.37 5.87 12.64
CA ILE A 185 16.78 5.33 13.87
C ILE A 185 17.79 4.46 14.62
N GLU A 186 18.51 3.57 13.92
CA GLU A 186 19.50 2.66 14.48
C GLU A 186 20.73 3.39 15.07
N ARG A 187 21.09 4.53 14.49
CA ARG A 187 22.21 5.37 14.97
C ARG A 187 21.79 6.36 16.06
N PHE A 188 20.49 6.47 16.31
CA PHE A 188 19.99 7.45 17.25
C PHE A 188 20.33 7.08 18.69
N ILE A 189 20.88 8.04 19.43
CA ILE A 189 21.20 7.89 20.85
C ILE A 189 20.23 8.77 21.63
N PRO A 190 19.32 8.17 22.43
CA PRO A 190 18.38 8.93 23.25
C PRO A 190 19.15 9.82 24.26
N LYS A 191 18.72 11.09 24.36
CA LYS A 191 19.22 12.01 25.38
C LYS A 191 18.15 12.22 26.43
N GLU A 192 18.53 12.05 27.69
CA GLU A 192 17.66 12.29 28.83
C GLU A 192 17.47 13.79 29.08
N TYR A 193 16.26 14.17 29.42
CA TYR A 193 15.91 15.50 29.91
C TYR A 193 14.71 15.41 30.83
N TRP A 194 14.55 16.43 31.68
CA TRP A 194 13.50 16.48 32.66
C TRP A 194 12.67 17.75 32.52
N THR A 195 11.40 17.65 32.91
CA THR A 195 10.50 18.80 33.05
C THR A 195 9.84 18.77 34.41
N VAL A 196 9.59 19.92 34.98
CA VAL A 196 8.85 20.05 36.26
C VAL A 196 7.50 20.67 35.96
N LYS A 197 6.43 20.01 36.41
CA LYS A 197 5.05 20.48 36.31
C LYS A 197 4.46 20.63 37.71
N ALA A 198 3.67 21.67 37.90
CA ALA A 198 2.90 21.91 39.11
C ALA A 198 1.40 21.86 38.79
N SER A 199 0.64 21.04 39.53
CA SER A 199 -0.82 21.20 39.60
C SER A 199 -1.14 22.32 40.60
N LEU A 200 -1.81 23.35 40.12
CA LEU A 200 -2.14 24.55 40.84
C LEU A 200 -3.65 24.70 40.95
N GLU A 201 -4.10 25.19 42.07
CA GLU A 201 -5.51 25.48 42.35
C GLU A 201 -5.74 26.97 42.55
N THR A 202 -6.82 27.43 41.95
CA THR A 202 -7.32 28.81 42.16
C THR A 202 -8.06 28.90 43.47
N PRO A 203 -8.23 30.13 44.09
CA PRO A 203 -9.02 30.33 45.29
C PRO A 203 -10.48 29.87 45.22
N VAL A 204 -10.98 29.61 43.99
CA VAL A 204 -12.33 29.09 43.75
C VAL A 204 -12.37 27.58 43.49
N GLY A 205 -11.27 26.87 43.79
CA GLY A 205 -11.21 25.41 43.73
C GLY A 205 -11.05 24.81 42.33
N LYS A 206 -10.57 25.58 41.34
CA LYS A 206 -10.31 25.07 39.98
C LYS A 206 -8.83 24.73 39.78
N GLU A 207 -8.55 23.52 39.40
CA GLU A 207 -7.19 23.03 39.15
C GLU A 207 -6.76 23.23 37.70
N PHE A 208 -5.46 23.44 37.47
CA PHE A 208 -4.80 23.49 36.18
C PHE A 208 -3.31 23.16 36.32
N GLU A 209 -2.68 22.73 35.23
CA GLU A 209 -1.24 22.44 35.19
C GLU A 209 -0.42 23.61 34.67
N ALA A 210 0.73 23.88 35.33
CA ALA A 210 1.73 24.82 34.87
C ALA A 210 3.13 24.16 34.84
N ARG A 211 3.93 24.49 33.82
CA ARG A 211 5.29 23.98 33.64
C ARG A 211 6.32 25.00 34.07
N LEU A 212 7.38 24.54 34.72
CA LEU A 212 8.50 25.42 35.10
C LEU A 212 9.16 25.97 33.84
N SER A 213 9.29 27.26 33.73
CA SER A 213 9.83 28.02 32.59
C SER A 213 11.11 28.79 32.88
N GLU A 214 11.33 29.16 34.17
CA GLU A 214 12.53 29.89 34.61
C GLU A 214 12.86 29.54 36.06
N LEU A 215 14.14 29.36 36.37
CA LEU A 215 14.66 29.11 37.72
C LEU A 215 15.92 29.93 37.96
N ALA A 216 15.95 30.70 39.05
CA ALA A 216 17.06 31.59 39.40
C ALA A 216 17.46 32.52 38.24
N GLU A 217 16.47 33.16 37.60
CA GLU A 217 16.61 34.04 36.44
C GLU A 217 17.12 33.35 35.15
N ASN A 218 17.32 32.05 35.21
CA ASN A 218 17.74 31.27 34.02
C ASN A 218 16.51 30.61 33.39
N LYS A 219 16.36 30.81 32.08
CA LYS A 219 15.28 30.17 31.32
C LYS A 219 15.51 28.65 31.22
N ILE A 220 14.47 27.88 31.52
CA ILE A 220 14.47 26.44 31.38
C ILE A 220 14.19 26.04 29.93
N GLU A 221 15.23 25.61 29.23
CA GLU A 221 15.16 25.00 27.89
C GLU A 221 15.04 23.47 27.98
N LYS A 222 14.83 22.82 26.87
CA LYS A 222 14.63 21.36 26.80
C LYS A 222 15.70 20.54 27.54
N PHE A 223 16.97 20.95 27.45
CA PHE A 223 18.12 20.24 28.05
C PHE A 223 18.74 20.97 29.23
N THR A 224 18.03 21.88 29.90
CA THR A 224 18.54 22.57 31.10
C THR A 224 18.57 21.62 32.30
N ILE A 225 17.56 20.78 32.45
CA ILE A 225 17.48 19.78 33.53
C ILE A 225 17.78 18.41 32.91
N THR A 226 18.97 17.87 33.19
CA THR A 226 19.50 16.68 32.49
C THR A 226 19.54 15.41 33.33
N ASN A 227 19.19 15.50 34.61
CA ASN A 227 19.17 14.34 35.52
C ASN A 227 18.17 14.53 36.66
N GLN A 228 17.90 13.44 37.36
CA GLN A 228 16.93 13.39 38.45
C GLN A 228 17.26 14.35 39.58
N MET A 229 18.51 14.46 40.03
CA MET A 229 18.93 15.33 41.11
C MET A 229 18.62 16.79 40.80
N ALA A 230 18.93 17.25 39.59
CA ALA A 230 18.62 18.63 39.18
C ALA A 230 17.11 18.84 39.08
N ALA A 231 16.33 17.85 38.72
CA ALA A 231 14.86 17.93 38.69
C ALA A 231 14.27 18.01 40.10
N GLU A 232 14.79 17.25 41.07
CA GLU A 232 14.38 17.27 42.46
C GLU A 232 14.69 18.63 43.12
N VAL A 233 15.89 19.20 42.84
CA VAL A 233 16.23 20.58 43.28
C VAL A 233 15.25 21.62 42.73
N ALA A 234 14.88 21.47 41.44
CA ALA A 234 13.90 22.35 40.82
C ALA A 234 12.50 22.18 41.42
N VAL A 235 12.08 20.94 41.77
CA VAL A 235 10.81 20.67 42.50
C VAL A 235 10.82 21.38 43.86
N GLN A 236 11.88 21.19 44.66
CA GLN A 236 12.00 21.84 45.98
C GLN A 236 11.98 23.36 45.88
N ALA A 237 12.61 23.93 44.84
CA ALA A 237 12.57 25.33 44.58
C ALA A 237 11.16 25.86 44.33
N VAL A 238 10.33 25.09 43.63
CA VAL A 238 8.91 25.42 43.38
C VAL A 238 8.08 25.22 44.67
N GLU A 239 8.28 24.11 45.38
CA GLU A 239 7.51 23.74 46.57
C GLU A 239 7.72 24.69 47.72
N SER A 240 8.94 25.21 47.92
CA SER A 240 9.30 26.07 49.03
C SER A 240 8.78 27.50 48.89
N ARG A 241 8.20 27.91 47.78
CA ARG A 241 7.83 29.28 47.47
C ARG A 241 6.33 29.46 47.26
N GLU A 242 5.79 30.60 47.66
CA GLU A 242 4.42 30.99 47.29
C GLU A 242 4.38 31.43 45.82
N LEU A 243 3.29 31.09 45.13
CA LEU A 243 3.11 31.32 43.70
C LEU A 243 1.95 32.32 43.47
N PHE A 244 2.17 33.27 42.58
CA PHE A 244 1.21 34.28 42.18
C PHE A 244 1.15 34.41 40.67
N VAL A 245 -0.02 34.72 40.15
CA VAL A 245 -0.20 35.06 38.74
C VAL A 245 0.52 36.38 38.46
N ASP A 246 1.54 36.36 37.62
CA ASP A 246 2.29 37.56 37.22
C ASP A 246 1.61 38.28 36.07
N GLU A 247 1.31 37.54 34.99
CA GLU A 247 0.66 38.10 33.81
C GLU A 247 -0.30 37.11 33.18
N VAL A 248 -1.41 37.59 32.68
CA VAL A 248 -2.34 36.83 31.85
C VAL A 248 -2.43 37.51 30.49
N THR A 249 -1.92 36.86 29.47
CA THR A 249 -1.92 37.35 28.09
C THR A 249 -2.87 36.55 27.24
N ALA A 250 -3.96 37.15 26.79
CA ALA A 250 -4.89 36.56 25.84
C ALA A 250 -4.62 37.10 24.42
N LYS A 251 -4.35 36.23 23.47
CA LYS A 251 -4.09 36.60 22.08
C LYS A 251 -5.08 35.91 21.16
N PRO A 252 -5.81 36.64 20.31
CA PRO A 252 -6.64 36.04 19.28
C PRO A 252 -5.77 35.42 18.23
N THR A 253 -6.03 34.14 17.90
CA THR A 253 -5.37 33.40 16.83
C THR A 253 -6.39 32.83 15.85
N THR A 254 -5.99 32.60 14.64
CA THR A 254 -6.86 32.04 13.60
C THR A 254 -6.21 30.85 12.92
N ARG A 255 -7.02 29.84 12.62
CA ARG A 255 -6.60 28.73 11.74
C ARG A 255 -7.34 28.82 10.42
N ASN A 256 -6.59 28.77 9.33
CA ASN A 256 -7.15 28.76 7.98
C ASN A 256 -7.46 27.32 7.55
N PRO A 257 -8.52 27.11 6.74
CA PRO A 257 -8.76 25.82 6.12
C PRO A 257 -7.67 25.51 5.09
N SER A 258 -7.35 24.25 4.98
CA SER A 258 -6.42 23.76 3.96
C SER A 258 -7.06 23.72 2.57
N ALA A 259 -6.23 23.68 1.54
CA ALA A 259 -6.67 23.55 0.15
C ALA A 259 -7.49 22.26 -0.08
N PRO A 260 -8.33 22.19 -1.12
CA PRO A 260 -8.97 20.96 -1.55
C PRO A 260 -7.92 19.89 -1.88
N PHE A 261 -8.36 18.66 -2.02
CA PHE A 261 -7.44 17.56 -2.25
C PHE A 261 -6.82 17.56 -3.65
N MET A 262 -5.55 17.24 -3.69
CA MET A 262 -4.85 16.64 -4.82
C MET A 262 -4.51 15.17 -4.47
N THR A 263 -3.99 14.39 -5.41
CA THR A 263 -3.73 12.95 -5.23
C THR A 263 -2.93 12.64 -3.97
N SER A 264 -1.82 13.33 -3.75
CA SER A 264 -0.93 13.08 -2.60
C SER A 264 -1.61 13.38 -1.26
N THR A 265 -2.28 14.53 -1.15
CA THR A 265 -2.97 14.93 0.08
C THR A 265 -4.19 14.07 0.38
N LEU A 266 -4.90 13.57 -0.66
CA LEU A 266 -5.98 12.60 -0.50
C LEU A 266 -5.45 11.26 0.06
N GLN A 267 -4.34 10.76 -0.49
CA GLN A 267 -3.71 9.53 0.00
C GLN A 267 -3.24 9.69 1.46
N GLN A 268 -2.65 10.84 1.80
CA GLN A 268 -2.21 11.14 3.16
C GLN A 268 -3.37 11.13 4.16
N GLU A 269 -4.45 11.86 3.87
CA GLU A 269 -5.60 11.95 4.78
C GLU A 269 -6.40 10.64 4.87
N ALA A 270 -6.56 9.91 3.78
CA ALA A 270 -7.20 8.60 3.80
C ALA A 270 -6.40 7.58 4.63
N SER A 271 -5.06 7.67 4.58
CA SER A 271 -4.19 6.86 5.43
C SER A 271 -4.31 7.23 6.92
N ARG A 272 -4.29 8.54 7.25
CA ARG A 272 -4.39 9.02 8.64
C ARG A 272 -5.73 8.67 9.28
N LYS A 273 -6.83 8.91 8.57
CA LYS A 273 -8.20 8.78 9.12
C LYS A 273 -8.76 7.36 9.07
N PHE A 274 -8.39 6.59 8.05
CA PHE A 274 -9.01 5.28 7.78
C PHE A 274 -7.99 4.13 7.73
N GLY A 275 -6.70 4.41 7.79
CA GLY A 275 -5.65 3.41 7.60
C GLY A 275 -5.55 2.89 6.16
N PHE A 276 -6.13 3.59 5.18
CA PHE A 276 -6.10 3.16 3.79
C PHE A 276 -4.68 3.26 3.22
N GLY A 277 -4.26 2.21 2.53
CA GLY A 277 -3.05 2.28 1.71
C GLY A 277 -3.28 3.08 0.42
N ALA A 278 -2.19 3.56 -0.20
CA ALA A 278 -2.26 4.37 -1.42
C ALA A 278 -3.03 3.65 -2.55
N LYS A 279 -2.80 2.36 -2.75
CA LYS A 279 -3.51 1.53 -3.75
C LYS A 279 -5.02 1.45 -3.47
N GLN A 280 -5.41 1.25 -2.21
CA GLN A 280 -6.81 1.17 -1.79
C GLN A 280 -7.51 2.52 -2.02
N THR A 281 -6.87 3.61 -1.62
CA THR A 281 -7.37 4.98 -1.82
C THR A 281 -7.61 5.26 -3.30
N MET A 282 -6.62 4.98 -4.17
CA MET A 282 -6.74 5.22 -5.61
C MET A 282 -7.78 4.32 -6.28
N SER A 283 -7.92 3.07 -5.83
CA SER A 283 -8.96 2.16 -6.34
C SER A 283 -10.38 2.65 -5.98
N ALA A 284 -10.58 3.19 -4.78
CA ALA A 284 -11.85 3.78 -4.37
C ALA A 284 -12.13 5.09 -5.14
N ALA A 285 -11.13 5.97 -5.26
CA ALA A 285 -11.24 7.23 -6.01
C ALA A 285 -11.57 7.00 -7.51
N GLN A 286 -10.92 6.01 -8.14
CA GLN A 286 -11.20 5.63 -9.53
C GLN A 286 -12.68 5.26 -9.73
N LYS A 287 -13.25 4.46 -8.83
CA LYS A 287 -14.65 4.06 -8.89
C LYS A 287 -15.60 5.24 -8.67
N LEU A 288 -15.27 6.16 -7.77
CA LEU A 288 -16.04 7.38 -7.55
C LEU A 288 -16.02 8.29 -8.80
N TYR A 289 -14.86 8.45 -9.43
CA TYR A 289 -14.70 9.20 -10.68
C TYR A 289 -15.51 8.55 -11.82
N GLU A 290 -15.36 7.26 -12.07
CA GLU A 290 -16.07 6.52 -13.12
C GLU A 290 -17.60 6.54 -12.93
N SER A 291 -18.05 6.68 -11.67
CA SER A 291 -19.47 6.87 -11.34
C SER A 291 -19.95 8.31 -11.50
N GLY A 292 -19.05 9.24 -11.82
CA GLY A 292 -19.37 10.66 -12.01
C GLY A 292 -19.58 11.44 -10.70
N LEU A 293 -19.11 10.94 -9.57
CA LEU A 293 -19.32 11.52 -8.25
C LEU A 293 -18.22 12.50 -7.82
N ILE A 294 -17.00 12.32 -8.33
CA ILE A 294 -15.87 13.22 -8.09
C ILE A 294 -15.19 13.60 -9.42
N THR A 295 -14.41 14.67 -9.39
CA THR A 295 -13.48 15.05 -10.47
C THR A 295 -12.34 14.04 -10.59
N TYR A 296 -11.53 14.17 -11.65
CA TYR A 296 -10.41 13.28 -11.91
C TYR A 296 -9.43 13.22 -10.73
N MET A 297 -9.06 12.02 -10.33
CA MET A 297 -8.35 11.78 -9.07
C MET A 297 -6.83 11.75 -9.18
N ARG A 298 -6.25 11.73 -10.39
CA ARG A 298 -4.80 11.84 -10.60
C ARG A 298 -4.45 13.27 -10.99
N THR A 299 -4.33 14.13 -9.99
CA THR A 299 -4.04 15.56 -10.15
C THR A 299 -3.11 16.06 -9.06
N ASP A 300 -2.25 16.99 -9.40
CA ASP A 300 -1.47 17.82 -8.49
C ASP A 300 -2.06 19.26 -8.37
N GLY A 301 -3.19 19.50 -9.05
CA GLY A 301 -3.94 20.75 -8.98
C GLY A 301 -4.74 20.89 -7.68
N ILE A 302 -4.82 22.11 -7.18
CA ILE A 302 -5.64 22.51 -6.03
C ILE A 302 -6.66 23.60 -6.39
N ASP A 303 -6.73 23.97 -7.65
CA ASP A 303 -7.68 24.97 -8.14
C ASP A 303 -9.08 24.38 -8.22
N ILE A 304 -10.08 25.19 -7.92
CA ILE A 304 -11.50 24.84 -8.03
C ILE A 304 -12.09 25.70 -9.14
N ALA A 305 -12.84 25.08 -10.04
CA ALA A 305 -13.58 25.80 -11.09
C ALA A 305 -14.51 26.85 -10.48
N PRO A 306 -14.62 28.06 -11.08
CA PRO A 306 -15.40 29.16 -10.53
C PRO A 306 -16.86 28.82 -10.21
N GLU A 307 -17.52 28.03 -11.07
CA GLU A 307 -18.87 27.55 -10.87
C GLU A 307 -18.98 26.61 -9.66
N ALA A 308 -17.97 25.76 -9.42
CA ALA A 308 -17.91 24.87 -8.27
C ALA A 308 -17.65 25.63 -6.97
N VAL A 309 -16.84 26.70 -7.00
CA VAL A 309 -16.67 27.62 -5.86
C VAL A 309 -18.01 28.25 -5.49
N MET A 310 -18.78 28.74 -6.47
CA MET A 310 -20.09 29.33 -6.23
C MET A 310 -21.09 28.32 -5.71
N ALA A 311 -21.08 27.08 -6.23
CA ALA A 311 -21.92 25.99 -5.74
C ALA A 311 -21.57 25.62 -4.28
N ALA A 312 -20.27 25.49 -3.96
CA ALA A 312 -19.81 25.23 -2.59
C ALA A 312 -20.25 26.34 -1.61
N ARG A 313 -20.12 27.60 -2.00
CA ARG A 313 -20.56 28.74 -1.17
C ARG A 313 -22.07 28.70 -0.90
N LYS A 314 -22.91 28.42 -1.93
CA LYS A 314 -24.35 28.25 -1.76
C LYS A 314 -24.66 27.05 -0.83
N ALA A 315 -23.97 25.93 -0.98
CA ALA A 315 -24.14 24.77 -0.12
C ALA A 315 -23.76 25.06 1.35
N ILE A 316 -22.69 25.83 1.59
CA ILE A 316 -22.27 26.27 2.93
C ILE A 316 -23.35 27.15 3.56
N THR A 317 -23.83 28.16 2.85
CA THR A 317 -24.90 29.03 3.36
C THR A 317 -26.16 28.24 3.71
N ALA A 318 -26.59 27.32 2.83
CA ALA A 318 -27.80 26.53 3.03
C ALA A 318 -27.68 25.54 4.22
N LYS A 319 -26.52 24.92 4.42
CA LYS A 319 -26.33 23.88 5.47
C LYS A 319 -25.84 24.42 6.80
N TYR A 320 -25.04 25.49 6.81
CA TYR A 320 -24.35 25.98 8.01
C TYR A 320 -24.67 27.45 8.35
N GLY A 321 -25.24 28.21 7.42
CA GLY A 321 -25.57 29.62 7.60
C GLY A 321 -24.46 30.58 7.16
N GLU A 322 -24.84 31.84 6.97
CA GLU A 322 -23.98 32.88 6.39
C GLU A 322 -22.71 33.18 7.22
N ARG A 323 -22.78 33.03 8.55
CA ARG A 323 -21.61 33.25 9.42
C ARG A 323 -20.42 32.34 9.11
N TYR A 324 -20.66 31.17 8.50
CA TYR A 324 -19.61 30.22 8.07
C TYR A 324 -19.05 30.53 6.70
N LEU A 325 -19.56 31.53 6.01
CA LEU A 325 -19.10 31.94 4.70
C LEU A 325 -18.16 33.15 4.81
N PRO A 326 -16.93 33.07 4.28
CA PRO A 326 -16.04 34.24 4.23
C PRO A 326 -16.58 35.27 3.21
N LYS A 327 -16.22 36.58 3.40
CA LYS A 327 -16.69 37.69 2.52
C LYS A 327 -16.35 37.45 1.05
N SER A 328 -15.16 36.89 0.76
CA SER A 328 -14.71 36.59 -0.59
C SER A 328 -14.40 35.10 -0.73
N PRO A 329 -14.47 34.52 -1.95
CA PRO A 329 -14.03 33.18 -2.24
C PRO A 329 -12.56 32.98 -1.85
N ARG A 330 -12.22 31.77 -1.34
CA ARG A 330 -10.84 31.43 -1.05
C ARG A 330 -10.18 30.87 -2.30
N MET A 331 -9.04 31.48 -2.63
CA MET A 331 -8.18 31.02 -3.72
C MET A 331 -6.91 30.44 -3.14
N TYR A 332 -6.53 29.28 -3.65
CA TYR A 332 -5.30 28.58 -3.28
C TYR A 332 -4.32 28.65 -4.43
N LYS A 333 -3.05 28.86 -4.16
CA LYS A 333 -2.00 28.86 -5.17
C LYS A 333 -1.18 27.59 -5.03
N ASN A 334 -1.02 26.87 -6.14
CA ASN A 334 -0.11 25.73 -6.17
C ASN A 334 1.32 26.22 -5.95
N LYS A 335 2.06 25.56 -5.04
CA LYS A 335 3.46 25.87 -4.73
C LYS A 335 4.44 25.06 -5.59
N VAL A 336 3.95 24.06 -6.29
CA VAL A 336 4.75 23.19 -7.16
C VAL A 336 5.08 23.96 -8.42
N LYS A 337 6.38 24.16 -8.70
CA LYS A 337 6.86 24.93 -9.85
C LYS A 337 6.39 24.41 -11.22
N ASN A 338 6.16 23.13 -11.33
CA ASN A 338 5.77 22.41 -12.54
C ASN A 338 4.54 21.54 -12.25
N ALA A 339 3.42 22.18 -11.84
CA ALA A 339 2.15 21.47 -11.82
C ALA A 339 1.88 20.97 -13.25
N GLN A 340 1.90 19.65 -13.43
CA GLN A 340 1.54 19.02 -14.70
C GLN A 340 0.08 19.36 -14.98
N GLU A 341 -0.15 20.02 -16.09
CA GLU A 341 -1.47 20.33 -16.62
C GLU A 341 -2.34 21.11 -15.61
N ALA A 342 -3.07 22.11 -16.07
CA ALA A 342 -4.01 22.89 -15.26
C ALA A 342 -5.24 22.03 -14.86
N HIS A 343 -4.99 20.94 -14.12
CA HIS A 343 -6.04 20.07 -13.64
C HIS A 343 -6.70 20.66 -12.40
N GLU A 344 -7.99 20.51 -12.36
CA GLU A 344 -8.79 20.84 -11.20
C GLU A 344 -8.48 19.92 -10.03
N CYS A 345 -8.71 20.39 -8.79
CA CYS A 345 -8.60 19.58 -7.59
C CYS A 345 -9.59 18.41 -7.56
N ILE A 346 -9.36 17.46 -6.66
CA ILE A 346 -10.31 16.37 -6.39
C ILE A 346 -11.43 16.91 -5.53
N ARG A 347 -12.63 16.97 -6.10
CA ARG A 347 -13.84 17.48 -5.45
C ARG A 347 -15.09 16.70 -5.86
N PRO A 348 -16.20 16.79 -5.11
CA PRO A 348 -17.50 16.32 -5.58
C PRO A 348 -17.93 17.04 -6.85
N THR A 349 -18.61 16.33 -7.74
CA THR A 349 -19.24 16.94 -8.94
C THR A 349 -20.47 17.75 -8.58
N ASP A 350 -21.13 17.42 -7.47
CA ASP A 350 -22.31 18.10 -6.95
C ASP A 350 -22.10 18.49 -5.47
N MET A 351 -21.97 19.79 -5.18
CA MET A 351 -21.71 20.32 -3.83
C MET A 351 -22.90 20.21 -2.88
N PHE A 352 -24.09 19.90 -3.38
CA PHE A 352 -25.29 19.73 -2.55
C PHE A 352 -25.49 18.29 -2.09
N LYS A 353 -24.89 17.31 -2.77
CA LYS A 353 -24.96 15.88 -2.42
C LYS A 353 -23.91 15.50 -1.39
N SER A 354 -24.36 15.30 -0.14
CA SER A 354 -23.55 14.69 0.91
C SER A 354 -23.55 13.17 0.79
N ILE A 355 -22.85 12.49 1.69
CA ILE A 355 -22.83 11.02 1.70
C ILE A 355 -24.22 10.40 1.89
N THR A 356 -25.12 11.06 2.58
CA THR A 356 -26.52 10.61 2.77
C THR A 356 -27.35 10.65 1.48
N ASP A 357 -26.93 11.44 0.51
CA ASP A 357 -27.64 11.69 -0.74
C ASP A 357 -27.11 10.84 -1.92
N VAL A 358 -26.09 9.99 -1.63
CA VAL A 358 -25.42 9.16 -2.63
C VAL A 358 -25.54 7.68 -2.23
N THR A 359 -25.94 6.84 -3.17
CA THR A 359 -25.97 5.38 -2.93
C THR A 359 -24.69 4.76 -3.44
N LEU A 360 -23.87 4.27 -2.52
CA LEU A 360 -22.62 3.56 -2.78
C LEU A 360 -22.72 2.11 -2.29
N THR A 361 -21.97 1.23 -2.91
CA THR A 361 -22.02 -0.22 -2.62
C THR A 361 -20.84 -0.70 -1.76
N ASN A 362 -19.88 0.19 -1.47
CA ASN A 362 -18.66 -0.16 -0.79
C ASN A 362 -18.30 0.90 0.25
N SER A 363 -18.09 0.49 1.49
CA SER A 363 -17.72 1.34 2.62
C SER A 363 -16.45 2.19 2.39
N ASP A 364 -15.48 1.70 1.60
CA ASP A 364 -14.28 2.48 1.27
C ASP A 364 -14.62 3.70 0.40
N GLN A 365 -15.55 3.53 -0.55
CA GLN A 365 -16.04 4.63 -1.39
C GLN A 365 -16.84 5.64 -0.57
N GLU A 366 -17.65 5.16 0.37
CA GLU A 366 -18.45 6.03 1.26
C GLU A 366 -17.53 6.91 2.12
N LYS A 367 -16.55 6.31 2.78
CA LYS A 367 -15.57 7.02 3.60
C LYS A 367 -14.77 8.04 2.78
N LEU A 368 -14.33 7.63 1.59
CA LEU A 368 -13.51 8.49 0.75
C LEU A 368 -14.31 9.65 0.15
N TYR A 369 -15.56 9.41 -0.27
CA TYR A 369 -16.44 10.45 -0.76
C TYR A 369 -16.78 11.50 0.32
N ASP A 370 -17.11 11.05 1.52
CA ASP A 370 -17.38 11.94 2.67
C ASP A 370 -16.15 12.78 3.01
N LEU A 371 -14.98 12.20 2.98
CA LEU A 371 -13.71 12.89 3.20
C LEU A 371 -13.49 14.00 2.15
N ILE A 372 -13.64 13.67 0.87
CA ILE A 372 -13.49 14.62 -0.25
C ILE A 372 -14.52 15.73 -0.14
N TYR A 373 -15.79 15.38 0.11
CA TYR A 373 -16.88 16.32 0.27
C TYR A 373 -16.62 17.33 1.40
N LYS A 374 -16.30 16.85 2.60
CA LYS A 374 -16.04 17.69 3.77
C LYS A 374 -14.84 18.59 3.56
N ARG A 375 -13.74 18.07 3.00
CA ARG A 375 -12.54 18.87 2.71
C ARG A 375 -12.82 19.98 1.72
N THR A 376 -13.55 19.67 0.63
CA THR A 376 -13.88 20.66 -0.39
C THR A 376 -14.73 21.79 0.17
N LEU A 377 -15.79 21.48 0.93
CA LEU A 377 -16.60 22.53 1.57
C LEU A 377 -15.79 23.32 2.60
N ALA A 378 -15.04 22.64 3.47
CA ALA A 378 -14.19 23.27 4.49
C ALA A 378 -13.21 24.28 3.87
N SER A 379 -12.66 23.96 2.68
CA SER A 379 -11.74 24.85 1.96
C SER A 379 -12.35 26.21 1.63
N GLN A 380 -13.67 26.31 1.48
CA GLN A 380 -14.40 27.54 1.16
C GLN A 380 -15.10 28.17 2.37
N MET A 381 -14.90 27.58 3.59
CA MET A 381 -15.53 28.11 4.82
C MET A 381 -14.68 29.20 5.50
N ALA A 382 -15.29 29.87 6.47
CA ALA A 382 -14.65 30.87 7.31
C ALA A 382 -13.57 30.27 8.21
N VAL A 383 -12.58 31.07 8.58
CA VAL A 383 -11.50 30.68 9.51
C VAL A 383 -12.05 30.28 10.87
N ALA A 384 -11.42 29.35 11.51
CA ALA A 384 -11.64 29.10 12.93
C ALA A 384 -10.89 30.16 13.76
N LYS A 385 -11.53 30.66 14.79
CA LYS A 385 -10.97 31.68 15.71
C LYS A 385 -10.79 31.07 17.07
N PHE A 386 -9.64 31.33 17.65
CA PHE A 386 -9.26 30.87 18.97
C PHE A 386 -8.78 32.05 19.80
N GLU A 387 -8.92 31.93 21.09
CA GLU A 387 -8.19 32.74 22.05
C GLU A 387 -7.15 31.87 22.72
N GLN A 388 -5.88 32.19 22.51
CA GLN A 388 -4.76 31.52 23.16
C GLN A 388 -4.38 32.32 24.40
N THR A 389 -4.58 31.72 25.55
CA THR A 389 -4.24 32.33 26.84
C THR A 389 -2.92 31.76 27.33
N THR A 390 -1.98 32.63 27.61
CA THR A 390 -0.73 32.30 28.31
C THR A 390 -0.76 32.97 29.68
N VAL A 391 -0.52 32.15 30.70
CA VAL A 391 -0.44 32.64 32.09
C VAL A 391 0.99 32.49 32.57
N GLU A 392 1.61 33.56 32.94
CA GLU A 392 2.89 33.56 33.62
C GLU A 392 2.66 33.66 35.14
N ILE A 393 3.31 32.75 35.85
CA ILE A 393 3.18 32.57 37.30
C ILE A 393 4.57 32.72 37.87
N LYS A 394 4.72 33.51 38.94
CA LYS A 394 6.00 33.73 39.60
C LYS A 394 5.96 33.48 41.09
N SER A 395 7.12 33.18 41.65
CA SER A 395 7.30 33.16 43.10
C SER A 395 7.40 34.58 43.68
N ASN A 396 7.17 34.72 44.99
CA ASN A 396 7.25 35.97 45.71
C ASN A 396 8.64 36.65 45.61
N ASP A 397 9.69 35.86 45.50
CA ASP A 397 11.09 36.28 45.36
C ASP A 397 11.57 36.37 43.90
N ASN A 398 10.72 36.17 42.93
CA ASN A 398 10.99 36.07 41.48
C ASN A 398 12.01 35.04 41.06
N GLN A 399 12.38 34.07 41.90
CA GLN A 399 13.36 33.03 41.60
C GLN A 399 12.77 31.86 40.81
N VAL A 400 11.47 31.73 40.80
CA VAL A 400 10.75 30.66 40.09
C VAL A 400 9.66 31.27 39.20
N LYS A 401 9.64 30.87 37.91
CA LYS A 401 8.51 31.16 37.02
C LYS A 401 7.98 29.89 36.43
N LEU A 402 6.66 29.79 36.39
CA LEU A 402 5.93 28.75 35.69
C LEU A 402 5.07 29.38 34.59
N ARG A 403 4.77 28.57 33.57
CA ARG A 403 3.92 28.95 32.44
C ARG A 403 2.82 27.93 32.26
N ALA A 404 1.60 28.40 32.13
CA ALA A 404 0.44 27.61 31.68
C ALA A 404 -0.09 28.18 30.36
N ASN A 405 -0.45 27.30 29.43
CA ASN A 405 -1.05 27.68 28.17
C ASN A 405 -2.41 26.99 28.04
N GLY A 406 -3.39 27.77 27.58
CA GLY A 406 -4.71 27.23 27.24
C GLY A 406 -5.24 27.82 25.94
N GLN A 407 -6.23 27.17 25.37
CA GLN A 407 -6.84 27.61 24.14
C GLN A 407 -8.36 27.42 24.20
N VAL A 408 -9.09 28.47 23.85
CA VAL A 408 -10.56 28.44 23.78
C VAL A 408 -10.99 28.69 22.34
N ILE A 409 -11.95 27.92 21.85
CA ILE A 409 -12.54 28.10 20.51
C ILE A 409 -13.59 29.22 20.64
N LEU A 410 -13.32 30.36 20.01
CA LEU A 410 -14.28 31.49 19.95
C LEU A 410 -15.29 31.29 18.80
N PHE A 411 -14.82 30.70 17.69
CA PHE A 411 -15.63 30.37 16.54
C PHE A 411 -15.01 29.17 15.80
N ASP A 412 -15.79 28.11 15.65
CA ASP A 412 -15.34 26.86 15.07
C ASP A 412 -15.03 26.94 13.55
N GLY A 413 -15.69 27.84 12.79
CA GLY A 413 -15.43 27.99 11.37
C GLY A 413 -15.45 26.68 10.59
N PHE A 414 -14.43 26.45 9.78
CA PHE A 414 -14.29 25.22 8.97
C PHE A 414 -14.13 23.93 9.81
N ILE A 415 -13.65 24.04 11.06
CA ILE A 415 -13.47 22.89 11.97
C ILE A 415 -14.80 22.22 12.28
N LYS A 416 -15.93 22.96 12.14
CA LYS A 416 -17.29 22.42 12.25
C LYS A 416 -17.51 21.14 11.47
N ILE A 417 -16.90 21.02 10.29
CA ILE A 417 -17.12 19.90 9.38
C ILE A 417 -15.87 19.10 9.08
N TYR A 418 -14.69 19.70 9.24
CA TYR A 418 -13.44 19.08 8.84
C TYR A 418 -12.28 19.45 9.75
N GLN A 419 -11.63 18.44 10.28
CA GLN A 419 -10.37 18.56 10.99
C GLN A 419 -9.36 17.60 10.36
N GLU A 420 -8.11 18.05 10.18
CA GLU A 420 -7.06 17.23 9.60
C GLU A 420 -6.64 16.08 10.52
N GLY A 421 -6.25 14.97 9.93
CA GLY A 421 -5.62 13.87 10.64
C GLY A 421 -4.20 14.26 11.07
N ILE A 422 -3.76 13.71 12.19
CA ILE A 422 -2.42 13.95 12.76
C ILE A 422 -1.60 12.66 12.55
N ASP A 423 -0.35 12.79 12.10
CA ASP A 423 0.54 11.61 11.93
C ASP A 423 1.02 11.06 13.28
N GLU A 424 1.29 11.97 14.24
CA GLU A 424 1.67 11.65 15.61
C GLU A 424 1.06 12.68 16.58
N PRO A 425 0.46 12.23 17.68
CA PRO A 425 0.00 13.14 18.73
C PRO A 425 1.21 13.91 19.30
N ASP A 426 1.08 15.21 19.40
CA ASP A 426 2.07 16.05 20.08
C ASP A 426 1.77 16.00 21.59
N GLU A 427 2.53 15.18 22.32
CA GLU A 427 2.34 14.97 23.77
C GLU A 427 2.55 16.27 24.59
N GLU A 428 3.22 17.27 24.02
CA GLU A 428 3.47 18.56 24.67
C GLU A 428 2.30 19.57 24.50
N LYS A 429 1.37 19.30 23.56
CA LYS A 429 0.19 20.16 23.34
C LYS A 429 -1.02 19.66 24.13
N THR A 430 -1.05 19.90 25.40
CA THR A 430 -2.30 19.86 26.17
C THR A 430 -3.09 21.12 25.87
N ASP A 431 -4.12 21.02 25.01
CA ASP A 431 -5.16 22.05 24.87
C ASP A 431 -6.01 22.03 26.17
N SER A 432 -5.44 22.54 27.28
CA SER A 432 -6.15 22.63 28.55
C SER A 432 -7.02 23.90 28.57
N ASN A 433 -8.27 23.76 29.01
CA ASN A 433 -9.09 24.90 29.31
C ASN A 433 -8.56 25.50 30.64
N LEU A 434 -7.87 26.64 30.54
CA LEU A 434 -7.46 27.34 31.74
C LEU A 434 -8.67 27.98 32.45
N PRO A 435 -8.71 27.95 33.80
CA PRO A 435 -9.70 28.72 34.55
C PRO A 435 -9.46 30.21 34.34
N GLN A 436 -10.43 31.03 34.71
CA GLN A 436 -10.27 32.48 34.74
C GLN A 436 -9.26 32.86 35.84
N LEU A 437 -8.17 33.51 35.45
CA LEU A 437 -7.07 33.92 36.31
C LEU A 437 -6.90 35.45 36.27
N ILE A 438 -6.52 36.03 37.37
CA ILE A 438 -6.35 37.49 37.51
C ILE A 438 -4.92 37.75 38.01
N LYS A 439 -4.26 38.80 37.47
CA LYS A 439 -2.93 39.26 37.93
C LYS A 439 -2.90 39.50 39.44
N GLY A 440 -1.85 38.99 40.11
CA GLY A 440 -1.67 39.08 41.54
C GLY A 440 -2.41 38.01 42.35
N GLN A 441 -3.20 37.15 41.72
CA GLN A 441 -3.93 36.09 42.38
C GLN A 441 -2.96 35.06 42.96
N LYS A 442 -3.07 34.73 44.24
CA LYS A 442 -2.33 33.65 44.89
C LYS A 442 -2.87 32.30 44.43
N LEU A 443 -1.96 31.39 44.17
CA LEU A 443 -2.27 30.02 43.74
C LEU A 443 -1.81 29.01 44.78
N GLU A 444 -2.65 28.01 45.04
CA GLU A 444 -2.32 26.90 45.92
C GLU A 444 -1.67 25.77 45.10
N LYS A 445 -0.55 25.25 45.60
CA LYS A 445 0.13 24.09 45.00
C LYS A 445 -0.49 22.82 45.56
N LYS A 446 -1.00 21.97 44.70
CA LYS A 446 -1.50 20.63 45.08
C LYS A 446 -0.37 19.61 45.01
N ILE A 447 0.33 19.57 43.90
CA ILE A 447 1.44 18.63 43.68
C ILE A 447 2.44 19.22 42.68
N VAL A 448 3.72 19.02 42.93
CA VAL A 448 4.82 19.36 42.00
C VAL A 448 5.58 18.11 41.68
N LEU A 449 5.66 17.73 40.40
CA LEU A 449 6.30 16.48 39.96
C LEU A 449 7.37 16.71 38.89
N PRO A 450 8.48 16.02 39.01
CA PRO A 450 9.45 15.91 37.93
C PRO A 450 9.00 14.80 36.95
N TYR A 451 9.17 15.06 35.67
CA TYR A 451 8.88 14.10 34.60
C TYR A 451 10.16 13.83 33.79
N GLN A 452 10.54 12.57 33.77
CA GLN A 452 11.66 12.09 32.96
C GLN A 452 11.23 11.91 31.50
N HIS A 453 12.05 12.38 30.58
CA HIS A 453 11.85 12.24 29.15
C HIS A 453 13.15 11.82 28.48
N PHE A 454 12.98 11.14 27.35
CA PHE A 454 14.09 10.84 26.45
C PHE A 454 13.74 11.35 25.06
N THR A 455 14.72 11.91 24.35
CA THR A 455 14.51 12.25 22.95
C THR A 455 14.17 10.98 22.19
N GLN A 456 13.21 11.08 21.27
CA GLN A 456 12.78 9.96 20.43
C GLN A 456 13.51 9.99 19.08
N PRO A 457 13.81 8.84 18.47
CA PRO A 457 14.30 8.79 17.11
C PRO A 457 13.24 9.33 16.13
N PRO A 458 13.66 9.73 14.91
CA PRO A 458 12.69 10.12 13.90
C PRO A 458 11.74 8.96 13.60
N ALA A 459 10.46 9.26 13.45
CA ALA A 459 9.46 8.24 13.21
C ALA A 459 9.67 7.52 11.87
N ARG A 460 9.40 6.20 11.84
CA ARG A 460 9.36 5.43 10.60
C ARG A 460 8.27 5.96 9.69
N TYR A 461 8.51 5.94 8.39
CA TYR A 461 7.51 6.38 7.42
C TYR A 461 6.25 5.49 7.47
N THR A 462 5.10 6.15 7.40
CA THR A 462 3.85 5.54 6.91
C THR A 462 3.76 5.74 5.40
N GLU A 463 2.81 5.10 4.72
CA GLU A 463 2.57 5.41 3.29
C GLU A 463 2.25 6.91 3.10
N ALA A 464 1.50 7.51 4.04
CA ALA A 464 1.17 8.94 4.01
C ALA A 464 2.41 9.85 4.10
N THR A 465 3.25 9.65 5.11
CA THR A 465 4.44 10.49 5.32
C THR A 465 5.51 10.26 4.26
N LEU A 466 5.56 9.05 3.68
CA LEU A 466 6.46 8.75 2.57
C LEU A 466 6.02 9.43 1.28
N VAL A 467 4.72 9.38 0.93
CA VAL A 467 4.17 10.12 -0.22
C VAL A 467 4.40 11.62 -0.07
N LYS A 468 4.17 12.17 1.13
CA LYS A 468 4.48 13.56 1.44
C LYS A 468 5.96 13.89 1.19
N LYS A 469 6.87 13.03 1.68
CA LYS A 469 8.32 13.22 1.51
C LYS A 469 8.76 13.13 0.04
N MET A 470 8.20 12.18 -0.71
CA MET A 470 8.46 12.05 -2.15
C MET A 470 7.99 13.30 -2.91
N GLU A 471 6.80 13.82 -2.59
CA GLU A 471 6.27 15.05 -3.18
C GLU A 471 7.15 16.27 -2.87
N GLU A 472 7.56 16.46 -1.60
CA GLU A 472 8.46 17.53 -1.17
C GLU A 472 9.79 17.52 -1.94
N LEU A 473 10.28 16.33 -2.28
CA LEU A 473 11.52 16.12 -3.02
C LEU A 473 11.33 16.13 -4.55
N GLY A 474 10.11 16.25 -5.06
CA GLY A 474 9.80 16.18 -6.50
C GLY A 474 9.95 14.79 -7.12
N ILE A 475 9.95 13.73 -6.30
CA ILE A 475 10.17 12.33 -6.71
C ILE A 475 8.84 11.63 -6.98
N GLY A 476 8.65 11.18 -8.22
CA GLY A 476 7.40 10.58 -8.68
C GLY A 476 6.33 11.60 -9.01
N ARG A 477 5.15 11.11 -9.42
CA ARG A 477 3.99 11.92 -9.82
C ARG A 477 2.71 11.22 -9.34
N PRO A 478 1.53 11.87 -9.39
CA PRO A 478 0.25 11.28 -8.98
C PRO A 478 -0.01 9.88 -9.51
N SER A 479 0.40 9.58 -10.74
CA SER A 479 0.27 8.26 -11.37
C SER A 479 1.20 7.18 -10.80
N THR A 480 2.30 7.54 -10.12
CA THR A 480 3.36 6.60 -9.72
C THR A 480 3.39 6.26 -8.23
N TYR A 481 2.89 7.12 -7.33
CA TYR A 481 2.99 6.89 -5.88
C TYR A 481 2.46 5.53 -5.45
N ALA A 482 1.22 5.20 -5.80
CA ALA A 482 0.58 3.94 -5.40
C ALA A 482 1.28 2.71 -6.01
N SER A 483 1.73 2.80 -7.26
CA SER A 483 2.41 1.68 -7.95
C SER A 483 3.80 1.41 -7.37
N VAL A 484 4.56 2.45 -7.04
CA VAL A 484 5.89 2.33 -6.42
C VAL A 484 5.78 1.70 -5.03
N LEU A 485 4.89 2.20 -4.17
CA LEU A 485 4.65 1.65 -2.83
C LEU A 485 4.21 0.18 -2.88
N THR A 486 3.36 -0.19 -3.83
CA THR A 486 2.96 -1.58 -4.04
C THR A 486 4.15 -2.43 -4.49
N THR A 487 4.95 -1.93 -5.42
CA THR A 487 6.09 -2.67 -5.99
C THR A 487 7.15 -3.00 -4.95
N ILE A 488 7.54 -2.06 -4.09
CA ILE A 488 8.55 -2.33 -3.05
C ILE A 488 8.09 -3.34 -2.01
N GLN A 489 6.78 -3.42 -1.73
CA GLN A 489 6.17 -4.42 -0.87
C GLN A 489 6.08 -5.79 -1.57
N ASP A 490 5.59 -5.85 -2.82
CA ASP A 490 5.51 -7.09 -3.62
C ASP A 490 6.89 -7.71 -3.90
N ARG A 491 7.94 -6.89 -3.94
CA ARG A 491 9.33 -7.35 -4.06
C ARG A 491 9.94 -7.81 -2.74
N GLU A 492 9.22 -7.69 -1.64
CA GLU A 492 9.71 -8.01 -0.28
C GLU A 492 10.96 -7.17 0.08
N TYR A 493 11.02 -5.92 -0.36
CA TYR A 493 12.05 -4.96 0.04
C TYR A 493 11.64 -4.19 1.28
N VAL A 494 10.34 -4.08 1.50
CA VAL A 494 9.71 -3.38 2.62
C VAL A 494 8.53 -4.20 3.11
N ARG A 495 8.39 -4.33 4.41
CA ARG A 495 7.17 -4.84 5.07
C ARG A 495 6.43 -3.72 5.77
N LYS A 496 5.15 -3.93 5.99
CA LYS A 496 4.29 -2.99 6.71
C LYS A 496 3.88 -3.60 8.06
N GLU A 497 4.26 -2.92 9.15
CA GLU A 497 3.87 -3.28 10.50
C GLU A 497 3.15 -2.11 11.18
N LYS A 498 1.97 -2.32 11.75
CA LYS A 498 1.18 -1.28 12.44
C LYS A 498 1.16 0.06 11.67
N ASN A 499 0.96 0.00 10.35
CA ASN A 499 0.97 1.15 9.43
C ASN A 499 2.34 1.83 9.20
N ARG A 500 3.44 1.31 9.73
CA ARG A 500 4.81 1.77 9.50
C ARG A 500 5.50 0.90 8.46
N LEU A 501 6.36 1.51 7.66
CA LEU A 501 7.16 0.84 6.62
C LEU A 501 8.54 0.53 7.18
N LEU A 502 8.91 -0.75 7.18
CA LEU A 502 10.21 -1.23 7.64
C LEU A 502 10.94 -1.85 6.46
N PRO A 503 12.22 -1.50 6.25
CA PRO A 503 13.00 -2.15 5.20
C PRO A 503 13.37 -3.57 5.60
N GLU A 504 13.22 -4.49 4.65
CA GLU A 504 13.73 -5.86 4.76
C GLU A 504 15.21 -5.90 4.36
N ASP A 505 15.91 -6.95 4.76
CA ASP A 505 17.34 -7.13 4.45
C ASP A 505 17.64 -7.03 2.95
N LYS A 506 16.78 -7.60 2.11
CA LYS A 506 16.89 -7.47 0.65
C LYS A 506 16.80 -6.02 0.18
N GLY A 507 15.94 -5.24 0.81
CA GLY A 507 15.78 -3.81 0.51
C GLY A 507 17.04 -3.02 0.88
N ARG A 508 17.62 -3.28 2.05
CA ARG A 508 18.89 -2.68 2.51
C ARG A 508 20.03 -2.98 1.54
N LEU A 509 20.19 -4.27 1.18
CA LEU A 509 21.23 -4.70 0.24
C LEU A 509 21.13 -4.02 -1.12
N VAL A 510 19.91 -3.97 -1.69
CA VAL A 510 19.66 -3.30 -2.98
C VAL A 510 19.95 -1.81 -2.90
N THR A 511 19.55 -1.13 -1.81
CA THR A 511 19.82 0.30 -1.63
C THR A 511 21.31 0.58 -1.57
N ILE A 512 22.05 -0.14 -0.73
CA ILE A 512 23.50 0.06 -0.56
C ILE A 512 24.25 -0.25 -1.84
N PHE A 513 23.86 -1.31 -2.56
CA PHE A 513 24.42 -1.60 -3.88
C PHE A 513 24.23 -0.42 -4.83
N LEU A 514 23.03 0.11 -4.92
CA LEU A 514 22.72 1.20 -5.82
C LEU A 514 23.39 2.52 -5.41
N GLU A 515 23.53 2.80 -4.12
CA GLU A 515 24.24 3.99 -3.62
C GLU A 515 25.75 3.95 -3.88
N ASN A 516 26.36 2.76 -3.91
CA ASN A 516 27.79 2.63 -4.17
C ASN A 516 28.13 2.59 -5.67
N PHE A 517 27.32 1.91 -6.47
CA PHE A 517 27.64 1.66 -7.89
C PHE A 517 26.79 2.46 -8.88
N PHE A 518 25.65 3.03 -8.43
CA PHE A 518 24.72 3.82 -9.23
C PHE A 518 24.26 5.09 -8.52
N LYS A 519 25.13 5.68 -7.70
CA LYS A 519 24.83 6.82 -6.81
C LYS A 519 24.09 7.95 -7.51
N LYS A 520 24.51 8.33 -8.73
CA LYS A 520 23.87 9.37 -9.55
C LYS A 520 22.38 9.06 -9.77
N TYR A 521 22.05 7.81 -10.15
CA TYR A 521 20.71 7.39 -10.61
C TYR A 521 19.72 7.11 -9.48
N VAL A 522 20.20 7.00 -8.25
CA VAL A 522 19.36 6.92 -7.03
C VAL A 522 19.43 8.20 -6.20
N GLY A 523 20.04 9.26 -6.73
CA GLY A 523 20.08 10.58 -6.11
C GLY A 523 18.70 11.27 -6.17
N TYR A 524 18.31 11.92 -5.07
CA TYR A 524 17.02 12.62 -4.98
C TYR A 524 16.93 13.73 -6.04
N GLN A 525 17.93 14.61 -6.11
CA GLN A 525 17.94 15.71 -7.06
C GLN A 525 17.97 15.23 -8.52
N PHE A 526 18.74 14.18 -8.82
CA PHE A 526 18.78 13.61 -10.17
C PHE A 526 17.41 13.10 -10.61
N THR A 527 16.71 12.38 -9.71
CA THR A 527 15.39 11.84 -10.00
C THR A 527 14.36 12.96 -10.16
N ALA A 528 14.41 13.97 -9.29
CA ALA A 528 13.54 15.15 -9.41
C ALA A 528 13.77 15.91 -10.72
N ASN A 529 15.04 16.17 -11.10
CA ASN A 529 15.37 16.83 -12.36
C ASN A 529 14.89 16.02 -13.57
N LEU A 530 15.00 14.69 -13.53
CA LEU A 530 14.52 13.84 -14.62
C LEU A 530 12.98 13.86 -14.73
N GLU A 531 12.25 13.95 -13.62
CA GLU A 531 10.80 14.17 -13.65
C GLU A 531 10.45 15.55 -14.22
N GLU A 532 11.26 16.59 -13.92
CA GLU A 532 11.11 17.93 -14.48
C GLU A 532 11.38 17.94 -15.99
N GLU A 533 12.41 17.23 -16.49
CA GLU A 533 12.65 17.06 -17.92
C GLU A 533 11.47 16.38 -18.63
N LEU A 534 10.85 15.36 -18.00
CA LEU A 534 9.64 14.74 -18.55
C LEU A 534 8.44 15.69 -18.57
N ASP A 535 8.33 16.61 -17.62
CA ASP A 535 7.30 17.64 -17.63
C ASP A 535 7.58 18.69 -18.72
N ASN A 536 8.85 19.02 -18.97
CA ASN A 536 9.27 19.88 -20.08
C ASN A 536 8.93 19.26 -21.45
N VAL A 537 9.04 17.93 -21.59
CA VAL A 537 8.55 17.22 -22.80
C VAL A 537 7.04 17.36 -22.93
N SER A 538 6.27 17.20 -21.83
CA SER A 538 4.80 17.37 -21.86
C SER A 538 4.36 18.75 -22.32
N ASN A 539 5.17 19.79 -22.03
CA ASN A 539 4.89 21.18 -22.44
C ASN A 539 5.42 21.51 -23.83
N GLY A 540 6.01 20.56 -24.56
CA GLY A 540 6.59 20.76 -25.89
C GLY A 540 7.90 21.58 -25.90
N SER A 541 8.49 21.88 -24.73
CA SER A 541 9.73 22.65 -24.61
C SER A 541 11.01 21.84 -24.81
N ARG A 542 10.90 20.50 -24.79
CA ARG A 542 11.99 19.52 -25.00
C ARG A 542 11.55 18.36 -25.87
N HIS A 543 12.48 17.85 -26.68
CA HIS A 543 12.28 16.58 -27.41
C HIS A 543 12.62 15.39 -26.54
N TYR A 544 11.79 14.35 -26.56
CA TYR A 544 11.97 13.20 -25.69
C TYR A 544 13.23 12.37 -26.02
N GLN A 545 13.65 12.34 -27.29
CA GLN A 545 14.89 11.67 -27.71
C GLN A 545 16.13 12.31 -27.08
N GLU A 546 16.16 13.66 -26.95
CA GLU A 546 17.25 14.35 -26.29
C GLU A 546 17.36 13.94 -24.81
N VAL A 547 16.23 13.85 -24.11
CA VAL A 547 16.19 13.41 -22.70
C VAL A 547 16.70 11.98 -22.59
N LEU A 548 16.28 11.09 -23.49
CA LEU A 548 16.71 9.70 -23.52
C LEU A 548 18.21 9.57 -23.83
N THR A 549 18.72 10.31 -24.80
CA THR A 549 20.14 10.30 -25.21
C THR A 549 21.03 10.77 -24.06
N ASN A 550 20.68 11.89 -23.42
CA ASN A 550 21.42 12.44 -22.28
C ASN A 550 21.45 11.47 -21.10
N PHE A 551 20.34 10.80 -20.83
CA PHE A 551 20.27 9.78 -19.79
C PHE A 551 21.09 8.54 -20.15
N TRP A 552 20.89 7.98 -21.35
CA TRP A 552 21.47 6.72 -21.77
C TRP A 552 23.00 6.78 -21.89
N GLY A 553 23.55 7.87 -22.41
CA GLY A 553 24.99 8.03 -22.61
C GLY A 553 25.80 7.78 -21.33
N SER A 554 25.36 8.32 -20.18
CA SER A 554 26.03 8.09 -18.91
C SER A 554 25.59 6.80 -18.23
N PHE A 555 24.32 6.38 -18.40
CA PHE A 555 23.79 5.20 -17.75
C PHE A 555 24.38 3.91 -18.29
N SER A 556 24.56 3.80 -19.62
CA SER A 556 25.17 2.63 -20.27
C SER A 556 26.60 2.37 -19.82
N ILE A 557 27.39 3.44 -19.58
CA ILE A 557 28.75 3.34 -19.04
C ILE A 557 28.70 2.73 -17.63
N SER A 558 27.86 3.27 -16.74
CA SER A 558 27.73 2.77 -15.38
C SER A 558 27.23 1.31 -15.32
N ILE A 559 26.40 0.88 -16.25
CA ILE A 559 25.98 -0.52 -16.38
C ILE A 559 27.19 -1.40 -16.76
N SER A 560 28.00 -0.96 -17.72
CA SER A 560 29.19 -1.72 -18.15
C SER A 560 30.21 -1.84 -17.02
N GLU A 561 30.54 -0.74 -16.33
CA GLU A 561 31.45 -0.75 -15.18
C GLU A 561 30.95 -1.70 -14.07
N ALA A 562 29.66 -1.66 -13.74
CA ALA A 562 29.07 -2.54 -12.73
C ALA A 562 29.03 -4.04 -13.17
N LEU A 563 28.99 -4.33 -14.46
CA LEU A 563 29.09 -5.70 -14.98
C LEU A 563 30.52 -6.28 -14.91
N ASP A 564 31.54 -5.43 -14.84
CA ASP A 564 32.94 -5.86 -14.71
C ASP A 564 33.32 -6.19 -13.27
N LEU A 565 32.59 -5.69 -12.26
CA LEU A 565 32.84 -5.98 -10.84
C LEU A 565 32.68 -7.48 -10.54
N SER A 566 33.51 -8.02 -9.68
CA SER A 566 33.31 -9.37 -9.12
C SER A 566 32.23 -9.36 -8.01
N ILE A 567 31.62 -10.51 -7.75
CA ILE A 567 30.66 -10.65 -6.64
C ILE A 567 31.37 -10.35 -5.30
N THR A 568 32.64 -10.74 -5.16
CA THR A 568 33.43 -10.52 -3.94
C THR A 568 33.62 -9.04 -3.66
N GLU A 569 34.03 -8.25 -4.65
CA GLU A 569 34.20 -6.78 -4.49
C GLU A 569 32.89 -6.10 -4.09
N VAL A 570 31.77 -6.51 -4.70
CA VAL A 570 30.45 -5.98 -4.35
C VAL A 570 30.08 -6.32 -2.90
N LEU A 571 30.31 -7.57 -2.48
CA LEU A 571 29.98 -8.00 -1.12
C LEU A 571 30.89 -7.36 -0.08
N GLU A 572 32.18 -7.15 -0.37
CA GLU A 572 33.12 -6.45 0.51
C GLU A 572 32.67 -4.99 0.71
N LYS A 573 32.32 -4.31 -0.36
CA LYS A 573 31.84 -2.92 -0.28
C LYS A 573 30.55 -2.79 0.51
N ILE A 574 29.59 -3.69 0.30
CA ILE A 574 28.34 -3.72 1.07
C ILE A 574 28.62 -4.02 2.54
N ASN A 575 29.53 -4.94 2.81
CA ASN A 575 29.92 -5.32 4.18
C ASN A 575 30.59 -4.16 4.94
N GLU A 576 31.40 -3.33 4.28
CA GLU A 576 31.96 -2.09 4.85
C GLU A 576 30.85 -1.11 5.28
N VAL A 577 29.90 -0.84 4.40
CA VAL A 577 28.81 0.13 4.65
C VAL A 577 27.88 -0.36 5.75
N LEU A 578 27.59 -1.67 5.79
CA LEU A 578 26.70 -2.28 6.79
C LEU A 578 27.42 -2.67 8.08
N GLU A 579 28.72 -2.48 8.19
CA GLU A 579 29.49 -2.88 9.39
C GLU A 579 28.86 -2.38 10.71
N PRO A 580 28.44 -1.10 10.84
CA PRO A 580 27.81 -0.63 12.07
C PRO A 580 26.47 -1.32 12.40
N HIS A 581 25.75 -1.79 11.39
CA HIS A 581 24.49 -2.50 11.55
C HIS A 581 24.70 -4.00 11.79
N LEU A 582 25.59 -4.63 11.02
CA LEU A 582 25.82 -6.07 11.10
C LEU A 582 26.68 -6.44 12.32
N PHE A 583 27.58 -5.55 12.73
CA PHE A 583 28.57 -5.76 13.78
C PHE A 583 28.61 -4.54 14.71
N PRO A 584 27.52 -4.26 15.45
CA PRO A 584 27.50 -3.15 16.40
C PRO A 584 28.55 -3.36 17.48
N LYS A 585 29.13 -2.26 17.99
CA LYS A 585 30.13 -2.30 19.05
C LYS A 585 29.59 -3.06 20.26
N THR A 586 30.36 -4.00 20.78
CA THR A 586 30.03 -4.73 21.99
C THR A 586 30.25 -3.85 23.22
N ILE A 587 29.44 -4.05 24.26
CA ILE A 587 29.56 -3.29 25.54
C ILE A 587 30.94 -3.53 26.19
N ASP A 588 31.50 -4.71 25.99
CA ASP A 588 32.78 -5.14 26.58
C ASP A 588 34.03 -4.68 25.77
N GLY A 589 33.83 -3.92 24.67
CA GLY A 589 34.93 -3.39 23.84
C GLY A 589 35.63 -4.42 22.96
N GLY A 590 35.12 -5.66 22.86
CA GLY A 590 35.66 -6.71 21.97
C GLY A 590 35.43 -6.43 20.50
N ASP A 591 36.18 -7.12 19.60
CA ASP A 591 35.93 -7.03 18.14
C ASP A 591 34.61 -7.70 17.79
N PRO A 592 33.58 -6.95 17.36
CA PRO A 592 32.24 -7.50 17.07
C PRO A 592 32.22 -8.42 15.83
N ARG A 593 33.32 -8.47 15.07
CA ARG A 593 33.50 -9.36 13.93
C ARG A 593 34.23 -10.66 14.27
N LEU A 594 34.71 -10.83 15.52
CA LEU A 594 35.34 -12.07 15.93
C LEU A 594 34.31 -13.21 15.98
N CYS A 595 34.67 -14.35 15.40
CA CYS A 595 33.75 -15.51 15.38
C CYS A 595 33.60 -16.09 16.79
N PRO A 596 32.41 -16.20 17.37
CA PRO A 596 32.22 -16.72 18.73
C PRO A 596 32.47 -18.24 18.84
N HIS A 597 32.61 -18.95 17.71
CA HIS A 597 32.81 -20.40 17.71
C HIS A 597 34.31 -20.79 17.62
N CYS A 598 35.12 -20.12 16.79
CA CYS A 598 36.52 -20.47 16.62
C CYS A 598 37.49 -19.40 17.19
N GLU A 599 36.96 -18.28 17.68
CA GLU A 599 37.67 -17.17 18.33
C GLU A 599 38.88 -16.60 17.55
N SER A 600 39.01 -16.97 16.27
CA SER A 600 40.13 -16.58 15.39
C SER A 600 39.67 -16.08 14.02
N GLY A 601 38.56 -16.59 13.52
CA GLY A 601 38.01 -16.18 12.22
C GLY A 601 37.19 -14.89 12.31
N ARG A 602 37.22 -14.08 11.26
CA ARG A 602 36.35 -12.88 11.14
C ARG A 602 35.02 -13.22 10.48
N LEU A 603 33.96 -12.66 11.03
CA LEU A 603 32.62 -12.73 10.47
C LEU A 603 32.48 -11.76 9.30
N SER A 604 31.89 -12.22 8.22
CA SER A 604 31.57 -11.40 7.04
C SER A 604 30.28 -11.84 6.38
N MET A 605 29.67 -10.93 5.62
CA MET A 605 28.51 -11.26 4.81
C MET A 605 28.90 -12.24 3.69
N ARG A 606 28.11 -13.28 3.54
CA ARG A 606 28.20 -14.31 2.50
C ARG A 606 26.86 -14.50 1.80
N THR A 607 26.89 -15.12 0.64
CA THR A 607 25.68 -15.46 -0.10
C THR A 607 25.52 -16.97 -0.24
N ALA A 608 24.33 -17.47 0.06
CA ALA A 608 24.00 -18.87 -0.13
C ALA A 608 23.76 -19.16 -1.62
N ARG A 609 23.98 -20.40 -2.05
CA ARG A 609 23.66 -20.86 -3.42
C ARG A 609 22.19 -20.69 -3.78
N SER A 610 21.32 -20.68 -2.78
CA SER A 610 19.87 -20.41 -2.92
C SER A 610 19.52 -18.92 -3.07
N GLY A 611 20.49 -18.00 -2.99
CA GLY A 611 20.32 -16.58 -3.22
C GLY A 611 19.96 -15.75 -1.98
N GLY A 612 20.20 -16.25 -0.74
CA GLY A 612 20.06 -15.48 0.50
C GLY A 612 21.42 -14.95 1.00
N ALA A 613 21.42 -13.79 1.69
CA ALA A 613 22.60 -13.33 2.42
C ALA A 613 22.60 -13.92 3.84
N PHE A 614 23.79 -14.21 4.37
CA PHE A 614 24.01 -14.67 5.74
C PHE A 614 25.38 -14.18 6.23
N ILE A 615 25.61 -14.18 7.53
CA ILE A 615 26.91 -13.89 8.11
C ILE A 615 27.62 -15.22 8.35
N GLY A 616 28.84 -15.36 7.86
CA GLY A 616 29.63 -16.58 8.00
C GLY A 616 31.05 -16.30 8.42
N CYS A 617 31.71 -17.29 9.06
CA CYS A 617 33.11 -17.22 9.47
C CYS A 617 34.03 -17.30 8.25
N ALA A 618 35.14 -16.54 8.28
CA ALA A 618 36.15 -16.57 7.24
C ALA A 618 36.94 -17.89 7.22
N ASN A 619 37.03 -18.63 8.34
CA ASN A 619 37.75 -19.90 8.48
C ASN A 619 36.93 -21.10 7.97
N TYR A 620 35.94 -20.89 7.07
CA TYR A 620 35.28 -22.01 6.40
C TYR A 620 36.27 -22.70 5.42
N PRO A 621 36.34 -24.04 5.37
CA PRO A 621 35.41 -25.05 5.92
C PRO A 621 35.71 -25.53 7.36
N GLU A 622 36.82 -25.14 7.99
CA GLU A 622 37.21 -25.58 9.33
C GLU A 622 36.23 -25.10 10.39
N CYS A 623 35.78 -23.87 10.27
CA CYS A 623 34.70 -23.30 11.09
C CYS A 623 33.45 -23.09 10.25
N LYS A 624 32.38 -23.79 10.64
CA LYS A 624 31.08 -23.72 9.95
C LYS A 624 30.09 -22.75 10.58
N TYR A 625 30.57 -21.86 11.46
CA TYR A 625 29.70 -20.89 12.12
C TYR A 625 29.03 -19.97 11.09
N THR A 626 27.70 -19.89 11.17
CA THR A 626 26.87 -18.99 10.39
C THR A 626 25.75 -18.41 11.25
N ARG A 627 25.36 -17.18 10.99
CA ARG A 627 24.15 -16.58 11.54
C ARG A 627 23.33 -15.88 10.47
N ALA A 628 22.08 -15.54 10.78
CA ALA A 628 21.24 -14.74 9.91
C ALA A 628 21.88 -13.40 9.55
N PHE A 629 21.46 -12.87 8.38
CA PHE A 629 21.80 -11.53 7.98
C PHE A 629 21.07 -10.53 8.88
N GLY A 630 21.80 -9.66 9.57
CA GLY A 630 21.28 -8.68 10.52
C GLY A 630 22.21 -8.50 11.72
N PRO A 631 21.85 -7.63 12.70
CA PRO A 631 22.63 -7.44 13.93
C PRO A 631 22.65 -8.72 14.80
N PRO A 632 23.66 -8.91 15.64
CA PRO A 632 23.68 -9.99 16.62
C PRO A 632 22.51 -9.84 17.62
N GLY A 633 21.97 -10.98 18.07
CA GLY A 633 20.81 -10.99 18.99
C GLY A 633 19.46 -11.23 18.29
N LEU A 634 19.37 -11.12 16.95
CA LEU A 634 18.26 -11.68 16.19
C LEU A 634 18.22 -13.23 16.21
N GLU A 635 19.28 -13.84 16.71
CA GLU A 635 19.46 -15.29 16.82
C GLU A 635 18.42 -15.96 17.73
N ASN A 636 17.81 -15.20 18.64
CA ASN A 636 16.74 -15.73 19.51
C ASN A 636 15.41 -15.98 18.78
N THR A 637 15.30 -15.57 17.52
CA THR A 637 14.11 -15.81 16.68
C THR A 637 14.37 -16.78 15.54
N GLU A 638 15.63 -17.15 15.21
CA GLU A 638 15.89 -18.11 14.14
C GLU A 638 16.07 -19.52 14.67
N ILE A 639 15.29 -20.41 14.05
CA ILE A 639 15.32 -21.85 14.24
C ILE A 639 16.58 -22.37 13.55
N GLY A 640 17.58 -22.78 14.33
CA GLY A 640 18.81 -23.41 13.82
C GLY A 640 18.52 -24.68 12.98
N PRO A 641 19.55 -25.27 12.34
CA PRO A 641 19.39 -26.50 11.53
C PRO A 641 18.76 -27.65 12.34
N ASP A 642 19.09 -27.74 13.64
CA ASP A 642 18.62 -28.76 14.56
C ASP A 642 17.30 -28.38 15.28
N GLY A 643 16.78 -27.17 15.02
CA GLY A 643 15.62 -26.62 15.67
C GLY A 643 15.93 -25.87 16.97
N LYS A 644 14.94 -25.16 17.51
CA LYS A 644 14.97 -24.52 18.84
C LYS A 644 14.20 -25.43 19.81
N VAL A 645 14.85 -25.94 20.83
CA VAL A 645 14.18 -26.71 21.91
C VAL A 645 13.32 -25.72 22.71
N LEU A 646 12.02 -26.02 22.84
CA LEU A 646 11.04 -25.26 23.61
C LEU A 646 10.85 -25.83 25.02
N GLY A 647 11.17 -27.11 25.21
CA GLY A 647 11.06 -27.82 26.46
C GLY A 647 10.86 -29.32 26.23
N GLU A 648 10.47 -30.04 27.30
CA GLU A 648 10.22 -31.46 27.29
C GLU A 648 8.80 -31.73 27.82
N ASP A 649 8.10 -32.71 27.21
CA ASP A 649 6.79 -33.17 27.66
C ASP A 649 6.73 -34.69 27.56
N SER A 650 6.46 -35.37 28.71
CA SER A 650 6.35 -36.82 28.81
C SER A 650 7.55 -37.64 28.29
N GLY A 651 8.77 -37.08 28.42
CA GLY A 651 10.02 -37.69 27.94
C GLY A 651 10.37 -37.38 26.50
N ASP A 652 9.51 -36.64 25.77
CA ASP A 652 9.76 -36.18 24.40
C ASP A 652 10.25 -34.72 24.35
N ILE A 653 11.29 -34.42 23.58
CA ILE A 653 11.73 -33.07 23.34
C ILE A 653 10.76 -32.38 22.37
N ILE A 654 10.25 -31.23 22.78
CA ILE A 654 9.41 -30.38 21.95
C ILE A 654 10.31 -29.31 21.31
N SER A 655 10.37 -29.31 19.98
CA SER A 655 11.26 -28.40 19.22
C SER A 655 10.49 -27.60 18.18
N LEU A 656 10.88 -26.33 18.02
CA LEU A 656 10.46 -25.46 16.92
C LEU A 656 11.44 -25.63 15.76
N ARG A 657 10.96 -25.97 14.58
CA ARG A 657 11.77 -26.28 13.39
C ARG A 657 11.30 -25.52 12.18
N LYS A 658 12.19 -25.37 11.18
CA LYS A 658 11.88 -24.72 9.90
C LYS A 658 11.74 -25.77 8.80
N GLY A 659 10.58 -25.82 8.16
CA GLY A 659 10.29 -26.74 7.06
C GLY A 659 10.05 -26.01 5.73
N ARG A 660 9.87 -26.82 4.67
CA ARG A 660 9.60 -26.30 3.30
C ARG A 660 8.35 -25.40 3.22
N TYR A 661 7.42 -25.56 4.14
CA TYR A 661 6.14 -24.84 4.18
C TYR A 661 6.06 -23.79 5.30
N GLY A 662 7.17 -23.50 5.99
CA GLY A 662 7.26 -22.55 7.11
C GLY A 662 7.67 -23.21 8.43
N PRO A 663 7.66 -22.43 9.54
CA PRO A 663 7.99 -22.95 10.86
C PRO A 663 6.92 -23.92 11.35
N TYR A 664 7.37 -24.96 12.08
CA TYR A 664 6.50 -25.97 12.68
C TYR A 664 7.05 -26.44 14.04
N VAL A 665 6.18 -26.87 14.93
CA VAL A 665 6.55 -27.55 16.16
C VAL A 665 6.59 -29.06 15.95
N GLN A 666 7.52 -29.75 16.61
CA GLN A 666 7.71 -31.19 16.52
C GLN A 666 7.87 -31.78 17.90
N ARG A 667 7.26 -32.95 18.13
CA ARG A 667 7.41 -33.77 19.33
C ARG A 667 8.35 -34.94 19.02
N GLY A 668 9.45 -35.04 19.75
CA GLY A 668 10.45 -36.10 19.63
C GLY A 668 11.26 -36.06 18.32
N GLU A 669 12.29 -36.91 18.23
CA GLU A 669 13.08 -37.11 17.03
C GLU A 669 12.58 -38.34 16.24
N PRO A 670 12.87 -38.41 14.93
CA PRO A 670 12.60 -39.63 14.17
C PRO A 670 13.41 -40.81 14.72
N THR A 671 12.73 -41.91 15.07
CA THR A 671 13.32 -43.17 15.50
C THR A 671 12.93 -44.27 14.51
N GLU A 672 13.54 -45.48 14.62
CA GLU A 672 13.14 -46.61 13.80
C GLU A 672 11.68 -47.01 14.04
N ASP A 673 11.18 -46.87 15.26
CA ASP A 673 9.79 -47.15 15.62
C ASP A 673 8.82 -46.02 15.25
N THR A 674 9.29 -44.77 15.27
CA THR A 674 8.53 -43.53 14.93
C THR A 674 9.25 -42.71 13.85
N PRO A 675 9.25 -43.15 12.60
CA PRO A 675 9.97 -42.45 11.51
C PRO A 675 9.33 -41.09 11.14
N LYS A 676 8.11 -40.81 11.59
CA LYS A 676 7.38 -39.54 11.38
C LYS A 676 6.87 -38.99 12.72
N PRO A 677 7.67 -38.22 13.44
CA PRO A 677 7.22 -37.56 14.66
C PRO A 677 6.03 -36.65 14.43
N VAL A 678 5.24 -36.43 15.48
CA VAL A 678 4.09 -35.52 15.43
C VAL A 678 4.55 -34.10 15.15
N ARG A 679 3.93 -33.45 14.18
CA ARG A 679 4.30 -32.09 13.72
C ARG A 679 3.05 -31.26 13.48
N PHE A 680 3.14 -29.97 13.83
CA PHE A 680 2.10 -29.02 13.51
C PHE A 680 2.71 -27.68 13.06
N SER A 681 2.18 -27.09 11.97
CA SER A 681 2.69 -25.82 11.45
C SER A 681 2.32 -24.66 12.38
N VAL A 682 3.26 -23.75 12.62
CA VAL A 682 2.96 -22.53 13.40
C VAL A 682 2.03 -21.63 12.57
N PRO A 683 0.93 -21.13 13.16
CA PRO A 683 -0.02 -20.27 12.47
C PRO A 683 0.63 -18.99 11.93
N LYS A 684 0.20 -18.54 10.76
CA LYS A 684 0.66 -17.27 10.19
C LYS A 684 0.21 -16.11 11.07
N GLY A 685 1.16 -15.26 11.43
CA GLY A 685 0.92 -14.09 12.28
C GLY A 685 1.29 -14.28 13.75
N TRP A 686 1.63 -15.50 14.19
CA TRP A 686 2.21 -15.70 15.50
C TRP A 686 3.68 -15.27 15.53
N ASP A 687 4.06 -14.53 16.57
CA ASP A 687 5.46 -14.19 16.83
C ASP A 687 6.20 -15.43 17.37
N LEU A 688 7.24 -15.85 16.64
CA LEU A 688 8.05 -17.02 17.01
C LEU A 688 8.85 -16.80 18.30
N SER A 689 9.10 -15.55 18.70
CA SER A 689 9.77 -15.19 19.95
C SER A 689 8.88 -15.45 21.17
N GLU A 690 7.56 -15.34 21.01
CA GLU A 690 6.56 -15.61 22.04
C GLU A 690 6.11 -17.08 22.10
N LEU A 691 6.63 -17.92 21.18
CA LEU A 691 6.26 -19.34 21.14
C LEU A 691 7.03 -20.09 22.25
N ASN A 692 6.30 -20.46 23.29
CA ASN A 692 6.79 -21.24 24.41
C ASN A 692 6.28 -22.69 24.37
N LEU A 693 6.71 -23.52 25.34
CA LEU A 693 6.31 -24.92 25.44
C LEU A 693 4.79 -25.08 25.51
N GLU A 694 4.07 -24.27 26.29
CA GLU A 694 2.63 -24.33 26.44
C GLU A 694 1.89 -24.12 25.11
N LYS A 695 2.25 -23.06 24.37
CA LYS A 695 1.68 -22.77 23.03
C LYS A 695 2.00 -23.89 22.03
N ALA A 696 3.21 -24.47 22.11
CA ALA A 696 3.63 -25.57 21.26
C ALA A 696 2.81 -26.85 21.53
N LEU A 697 2.57 -27.21 22.79
CA LEU A 697 1.74 -28.35 23.17
C LEU A 697 0.29 -28.17 22.73
N LYS A 698 -0.27 -26.97 22.85
CA LYS A 698 -1.62 -26.65 22.32
C LYS A 698 -1.71 -26.88 20.80
N LEU A 699 -0.64 -26.51 20.03
CA LEU A 699 -0.60 -26.79 18.60
C LEU A 699 -0.50 -28.28 18.29
N LEU A 700 0.31 -29.04 19.02
CA LEU A 700 0.51 -30.47 18.82
C LEU A 700 -0.71 -31.30 19.21
N ALA A 701 -1.59 -30.77 20.08
CA ALA A 701 -2.85 -31.39 20.46
C ALA A 701 -3.98 -31.20 19.43
N LEU A 702 -3.74 -30.47 18.33
CA LEU A 702 -4.72 -30.31 17.26
C LEU A 702 -4.74 -31.54 16.31
N PRO A 703 -5.91 -31.96 15.79
CA PRO A 703 -7.26 -31.41 16.04
C PRO A 703 -7.77 -31.65 17.45
N ARG A 704 -8.38 -30.63 18.08
CA ARG A 704 -8.99 -30.74 19.41
C ARG A 704 -10.46 -31.10 19.29
N ASP A 705 -10.90 -32.13 20.04
CA ASP A 705 -12.30 -32.49 20.18
C ASP A 705 -13.00 -31.52 21.14
N ILE A 706 -14.10 -30.93 20.70
CA ILE A 706 -14.94 -30.03 21.51
C ILE A 706 -15.96 -30.85 22.26
N GLY A 707 -16.50 -31.89 21.60
CA GLY A 707 -17.50 -32.82 22.15
C GLY A 707 -18.56 -33.21 21.11
N PRO A 708 -19.57 -34.04 21.52
CA PRO A 708 -20.63 -34.46 20.61
C PRO A 708 -21.63 -33.35 20.32
N HIS A 709 -22.02 -33.21 19.04
CA HIS A 709 -23.06 -32.25 18.63
C HIS A 709 -24.40 -32.60 19.26
N PRO A 710 -25.16 -31.63 19.80
CA PRO A 710 -26.40 -31.88 20.51
C PRO A 710 -27.48 -32.62 19.72
N ASP A 711 -27.52 -32.44 18.38
CA ASP A 711 -28.59 -32.97 17.55
C ASP A 711 -28.30 -34.37 16.99
N ASP A 712 -27.04 -34.72 16.70
CA ASP A 712 -26.70 -35.99 16.03
C ASP A 712 -25.63 -36.81 16.76
N GLY A 713 -25.05 -36.30 17.85
CA GLY A 713 -24.06 -36.99 18.66
C GLY A 713 -22.67 -37.14 18.04
N GLU A 714 -22.46 -36.64 16.84
CA GLU A 714 -21.16 -36.70 16.13
C GLU A 714 -20.18 -35.66 16.71
N ILE A 715 -18.90 -36.04 16.78
CA ILE A 715 -17.86 -35.19 17.41
C ILE A 715 -17.57 -33.95 16.60
N ILE A 716 -17.65 -32.80 17.26
CA ILE A 716 -17.20 -31.53 16.74
C ILE A 716 -15.70 -31.39 17.03
N GLN A 717 -14.90 -31.08 16.02
CA GLN A 717 -13.46 -30.87 16.14
C GLN A 717 -13.09 -29.45 15.72
N THR A 718 -12.04 -28.88 16.33
CA THR A 718 -11.43 -27.64 15.89
C THR A 718 -9.96 -27.86 15.51
N SER A 719 -9.48 -27.14 14.48
CA SER A 719 -8.09 -27.19 14.00
C SER A 719 -7.75 -26.01 13.11
N ILE A 720 -6.49 -25.97 12.68
CA ILE A 720 -5.97 -24.95 11.77
C ILE A 720 -5.57 -25.63 10.46
N GLY A 721 -6.16 -25.20 9.36
CA GLY A 721 -5.91 -25.75 8.03
C GLY A 721 -5.29 -24.75 7.07
N ARG A 722 -5.13 -25.16 5.79
CA ARG A 722 -4.58 -24.32 4.71
C ARG A 722 -5.31 -22.98 4.51
N TYR A 723 -6.60 -22.93 4.86
CA TYR A 723 -7.47 -21.77 4.70
C TYR A 723 -7.75 -21.03 6.01
N GLY A 724 -6.99 -21.32 7.06
CA GLY A 724 -7.14 -20.72 8.38
C GLY A 724 -7.77 -21.64 9.41
N PRO A 725 -8.12 -21.10 10.60
CA PRO A 725 -8.74 -21.86 11.68
C PRO A 725 -10.19 -22.24 11.33
N TYR A 726 -10.60 -23.45 11.74
CA TYR A 726 -11.91 -24.00 11.40
C TYR A 726 -12.47 -24.92 12.49
N ILE A 727 -13.77 -25.06 12.48
CA ILE A 727 -14.54 -26.08 13.20
C ILE A 727 -15.03 -27.08 12.17
N LYS A 728 -14.86 -28.37 12.48
CA LYS A 728 -15.32 -29.49 11.66
C LYS A 728 -16.43 -30.24 12.37
N HIS A 729 -17.52 -30.45 11.68
CA HIS A 729 -18.59 -31.35 12.07
C HIS A 729 -19.01 -32.17 10.84
N ASN A 730 -18.80 -33.43 10.86
CA ASN A 730 -19.01 -34.32 9.71
C ASN A 730 -18.26 -33.81 8.44
N LYS A 731 -19.00 -33.45 7.40
CA LYS A 731 -18.46 -32.84 6.13
C LYS A 731 -18.51 -31.32 6.10
N ILE A 732 -18.97 -30.69 7.18
CA ILE A 732 -19.10 -29.24 7.29
C ILE A 732 -17.84 -28.67 7.91
N TYR A 733 -17.28 -27.64 7.28
CA TYR A 733 -16.13 -26.87 7.79
C TYR A 733 -16.56 -25.42 7.94
N ALA A 734 -16.68 -24.94 9.17
CA ALA A 734 -16.99 -23.55 9.49
C ALA A 734 -15.69 -22.83 9.87
N ASN A 735 -15.34 -21.76 9.15
CA ASN A 735 -14.14 -20.96 9.44
C ASN A 735 -14.42 -20.06 10.64
N ILE A 736 -13.44 -19.92 11.51
CA ILE A 736 -13.42 -18.96 12.62
C ILE A 736 -12.38 -17.87 12.33
N SER A 737 -12.63 -16.66 12.82
CA SER A 737 -11.86 -15.47 12.43
C SER A 737 -10.53 -15.33 13.17
N ASN A 738 -10.45 -15.86 14.41
CA ASN A 738 -9.26 -15.75 15.25
C ASN A 738 -8.61 -17.13 15.45
N VAL A 739 -7.28 -17.17 15.34
CA VAL A 739 -6.49 -18.40 15.55
C VAL A 739 -6.59 -18.89 16.99
N ASP A 740 -6.60 -17.97 17.97
CA ASP A 740 -6.62 -18.32 19.38
C ASP A 740 -7.94 -18.99 19.80
N ASP A 741 -9.04 -18.64 19.13
CA ASP A 741 -10.34 -19.29 19.34
C ASP A 741 -10.31 -20.81 19.12
N VAL A 742 -9.38 -21.35 18.34
CA VAL A 742 -9.22 -22.80 18.11
C VAL A 742 -8.98 -23.55 19.41
N PHE A 743 -8.29 -22.93 20.35
CA PHE A 743 -7.88 -23.54 21.60
C PHE A 743 -8.97 -23.45 22.71
N ASP A 744 -9.79 -22.40 22.65
CA ASP A 744 -10.69 -22.02 23.74
C ASP A 744 -12.19 -22.12 23.39
N ILE A 745 -12.54 -22.28 22.09
CA ILE A 745 -13.93 -22.32 21.65
C ILE A 745 -14.69 -23.46 22.34
N GLY A 746 -15.83 -23.10 22.95
CA GLY A 746 -16.73 -24.04 23.60
C GLY A 746 -17.87 -24.53 22.67
N MET A 747 -18.63 -25.53 23.16
CA MET A 747 -19.70 -26.23 22.42
C MET A 747 -20.74 -25.26 21.85
N ASN A 748 -21.27 -24.35 22.64
CA ASN A 748 -22.35 -23.46 22.22
C ASN A 748 -21.94 -22.56 21.01
N ARG A 749 -20.75 -21.97 21.10
CA ARG A 749 -20.22 -21.12 20.01
C ARG A 749 -19.85 -21.98 18.79
N ALA A 750 -19.37 -23.19 18.99
CA ALA A 750 -19.04 -24.10 17.90
C ALA A 750 -20.30 -24.49 17.10
N VAL A 751 -21.37 -24.84 17.77
CA VAL A 751 -22.68 -25.15 17.15
C VAL A 751 -23.26 -23.92 16.42
N GLU A 752 -23.15 -22.73 17.02
CA GLU A 752 -23.60 -21.48 16.40
C GLU A 752 -22.86 -21.20 15.09
N GLU A 753 -21.53 -21.36 15.05
CA GLU A 753 -20.72 -21.13 13.82
C GLU A 753 -21.02 -22.20 12.75
N ILE A 754 -21.27 -23.45 13.15
CA ILE A 754 -21.72 -24.52 12.23
C ILE A 754 -23.10 -24.15 11.66
N ALA A 755 -24.04 -23.72 12.50
CA ALA A 755 -25.39 -23.34 12.08
C ALA A 755 -25.37 -22.11 11.13
N LYS A 756 -24.56 -21.09 11.42
CA LYS A 756 -24.34 -19.94 10.52
C LYS A 756 -23.81 -20.40 9.16
N LYS A 757 -22.89 -21.38 9.16
CA LYS A 757 -22.35 -21.92 7.90
C LYS A 757 -23.39 -22.69 7.09
N VAL A 758 -24.23 -23.45 7.75
CA VAL A 758 -25.34 -24.19 7.12
C VAL A 758 -26.41 -23.22 6.60
N ALA A 759 -26.81 -22.22 7.39
CA ALA A 759 -27.82 -21.22 7.02
C ALA A 759 -27.31 -20.26 5.93
N GLY A 760 -26.01 -19.96 5.90
CA GLY A 760 -25.40 -19.04 4.93
C GLY A 760 -25.17 -19.59 3.53
N GLY A 761 -25.53 -20.83 3.22
CA GLY A 761 -25.67 -21.44 1.88
C GLY A 761 -24.55 -21.23 0.87
N LYS A 762 -23.27 -21.03 1.27
CA LYS A 762 -22.12 -21.00 0.36
C LYS A 762 -20.95 -21.84 0.89
N SER A 763 -21.04 -23.15 0.66
CA SER A 763 -19.87 -24.02 0.72
C SER A 763 -18.91 -23.63 -0.42
N PHE A 764 -17.70 -23.21 -0.05
CA PHE A 764 -16.58 -23.16 -1.00
C PHE A 764 -16.17 -24.63 -1.27
N GLY A 765 -16.77 -25.21 -2.33
CA GLY A 765 -16.34 -26.54 -2.79
C GLY A 765 -17.40 -27.51 -3.25
N SER A 766 -18.70 -27.13 -3.29
CA SER A 766 -19.66 -27.84 -4.14
C SER A 766 -20.72 -26.86 -4.63
N LYS A 767 -20.57 -26.40 -5.86
CA LYS A 767 -21.73 -25.90 -6.61
C LYS A 767 -22.70 -27.05 -6.68
N SER A 768 -23.93 -26.85 -6.15
CA SER A 768 -25.04 -27.77 -6.36
C SER A 768 -25.10 -28.07 -7.86
N ASN A 769 -24.83 -29.32 -8.23
CA ASN A 769 -25.00 -29.82 -9.59
C ASN A 769 -26.51 -30.08 -9.80
N GLU A 770 -27.37 -29.09 -9.59
CA GLU A 770 -28.73 -29.19 -10.07
C GLU A 770 -28.69 -29.05 -11.60
N PRO A 771 -29.23 -30.04 -12.34
CA PRO A 771 -29.29 -29.96 -13.79
C PRO A 771 -30.16 -28.78 -14.20
N ILE A 772 -29.73 -28.03 -15.22
CA ILE A 772 -30.54 -26.98 -15.84
C ILE A 772 -31.81 -27.63 -16.42
N LYS A 773 -31.68 -28.87 -16.95
CA LYS A 773 -32.79 -29.64 -17.53
C LYS A 773 -32.45 -31.14 -17.44
N ASP A 774 -33.41 -31.97 -17.03
CA ASP A 774 -33.36 -33.43 -17.14
C ASP A 774 -34.03 -33.82 -18.46
N LEU A 775 -33.29 -34.47 -19.33
CA LEU A 775 -33.72 -34.88 -20.66
C LEU A 775 -34.29 -36.31 -20.69
N GLY A 776 -34.31 -37.00 -19.55
CA GLY A 776 -34.71 -38.41 -19.47
C GLY A 776 -33.55 -39.38 -19.71
N GLU A 777 -33.91 -40.61 -20.09
CA GLU A 777 -32.90 -41.69 -20.40
C GLU A 777 -32.42 -41.63 -21.84
N HIS A 778 -31.15 -42.01 -22.03
CA HIS A 778 -30.55 -42.12 -23.38
C HIS A 778 -31.30 -43.15 -24.21
N PRO A 779 -31.80 -42.84 -25.43
CA PRO A 779 -32.69 -43.70 -26.20
C PRO A 779 -32.17 -45.08 -26.52
N ASP A 780 -30.86 -45.23 -26.75
CA ASP A 780 -30.26 -46.48 -27.21
C ASP A 780 -29.44 -47.20 -26.12
N ALA A 781 -28.98 -46.53 -25.10
CA ALA A 781 -27.99 -47.10 -24.15
C ALA A 781 -28.40 -46.93 -22.67
N GLY A 782 -29.57 -46.40 -22.41
CA GLY A 782 -30.09 -46.17 -21.06
C GLY A 782 -29.21 -45.13 -20.28
N GLY A 783 -29.62 -44.85 -19.02
CA GLY A 783 -28.91 -43.91 -18.17
C GLY A 783 -29.37 -42.45 -18.41
N LYS A 784 -29.40 -41.66 -17.31
CA LYS A 784 -29.92 -40.27 -17.33
C LYS A 784 -29.03 -39.31 -18.11
N VAL A 785 -29.66 -38.51 -18.98
CA VAL A 785 -29.05 -37.43 -19.73
C VAL A 785 -29.46 -36.09 -19.14
N LEU A 786 -28.49 -35.33 -18.64
CA LEU A 786 -28.73 -34.10 -17.92
C LEU A 786 -28.00 -32.91 -18.59
N VAL A 787 -28.68 -31.76 -18.68
CA VAL A 787 -28.07 -30.49 -19.06
C VAL A 787 -27.53 -29.81 -17.81
N MET A 788 -26.22 -29.57 -17.74
CA MET A 788 -25.52 -29.09 -16.57
C MET A 788 -24.86 -27.72 -16.83
N LYS A 789 -24.75 -26.90 -15.76
CA LYS A 789 -23.96 -25.66 -15.80
C LYS A 789 -22.50 -25.91 -15.45
N GLY A 790 -21.58 -25.66 -16.35
CA GLY A 790 -20.14 -25.87 -16.13
C GLY A 790 -19.31 -24.57 -16.09
N ARG A 791 -18.08 -24.66 -15.60
CA ARG A 791 -17.12 -23.54 -15.55
C ARG A 791 -16.79 -22.93 -16.91
N TYR A 792 -16.88 -23.75 -17.96
CA TYR A 792 -16.57 -23.38 -19.34
C TYR A 792 -17.82 -23.24 -20.22
N GLY A 793 -19.00 -23.15 -19.61
CA GLY A 793 -20.29 -23.07 -20.26
C GLY A 793 -21.19 -24.28 -20.00
N PRO A 794 -22.47 -24.25 -20.45
CA PRO A 794 -23.41 -25.36 -20.28
C PRO A 794 -22.97 -26.58 -21.11
N TYR A 795 -23.24 -27.78 -20.53
CA TYR A 795 -22.85 -29.06 -21.14
C TYR A 795 -23.88 -30.15 -20.85
N ILE A 796 -23.93 -31.15 -21.72
CA ILE A 796 -24.72 -32.36 -21.54
C ILE A 796 -23.87 -33.38 -20.82
N LYS A 797 -24.40 -33.96 -19.76
CA LYS A 797 -23.79 -35.03 -18.99
C LYS A 797 -24.58 -36.31 -19.16
N TRP A 798 -23.90 -37.36 -19.56
CA TRP A 798 -24.42 -38.74 -19.63
C TRP A 798 -23.35 -39.68 -19.06
N GLU A 799 -23.65 -40.32 -17.94
CA GLU A 799 -22.68 -41.15 -17.19
C GLU A 799 -21.31 -40.45 -16.98
N LYS A 800 -20.26 -40.95 -17.65
CA LYS A 800 -18.88 -40.42 -17.63
C LYS A 800 -18.56 -39.53 -18.83
N VAL A 801 -19.52 -39.33 -19.75
CA VAL A 801 -19.34 -38.49 -20.93
C VAL A 801 -19.96 -37.14 -20.75
N ASN A 802 -19.20 -36.05 -21.02
CA ASN A 802 -19.67 -34.68 -21.02
C ASN A 802 -19.48 -34.07 -22.41
N ALA A 803 -20.56 -33.62 -23.03
CA ALA A 803 -20.53 -32.92 -24.33
C ALA A 803 -20.90 -31.45 -24.15
N THR A 804 -20.07 -30.51 -24.67
CA THR A 804 -20.33 -29.07 -24.61
C THR A 804 -21.47 -28.69 -25.53
N ILE A 805 -22.40 -27.90 -25.08
CA ILE A 805 -23.49 -27.34 -25.91
C ILE A 805 -22.91 -26.18 -26.75
N PRO A 806 -23.13 -26.15 -28.07
CA PRO A 806 -22.74 -25.03 -28.93
C PRO A 806 -23.39 -23.72 -28.47
N LYS A 807 -22.77 -22.57 -28.75
CA LYS A 807 -23.20 -21.26 -28.27
C LYS A 807 -24.50 -20.73 -28.94
N ASP A 808 -24.85 -21.34 -30.03
CA ASP A 808 -26.05 -21.06 -30.83
C ASP A 808 -27.30 -21.81 -30.35
N ILE A 809 -27.18 -22.67 -29.33
CA ILE A 809 -28.28 -23.43 -28.73
C ILE A 809 -28.39 -23.02 -27.25
N GLU A 810 -29.55 -22.49 -26.88
CA GLU A 810 -29.87 -22.20 -25.48
C GLU A 810 -30.00 -23.50 -24.66
N PRO A 811 -29.47 -23.58 -23.45
CA PRO A 811 -29.48 -24.81 -22.63
C PRO A 811 -30.89 -25.38 -22.36
N ILE A 812 -31.90 -24.50 -22.33
CA ILE A 812 -33.29 -24.86 -22.05
C ILE A 812 -33.96 -25.49 -23.28
N ASP A 813 -33.47 -25.17 -24.48
CA ASP A 813 -34.04 -25.65 -25.76
C ASP A 813 -33.41 -26.97 -26.22
N VAL A 814 -32.43 -27.50 -25.47
CA VAL A 814 -31.80 -28.79 -25.76
C VAL A 814 -32.82 -29.92 -25.61
N THR A 815 -33.05 -30.68 -26.71
CA THR A 815 -33.86 -31.90 -26.71
C THR A 815 -33.01 -33.14 -26.58
N ILE A 816 -33.61 -34.28 -26.28
CA ILE A 816 -32.88 -35.56 -26.16
C ILE A 816 -32.17 -35.96 -27.46
N GLU A 817 -32.79 -35.60 -28.62
CA GLU A 817 -32.19 -35.85 -29.93
C GLU A 817 -30.94 -35.00 -30.22
N ILE A 818 -30.98 -33.74 -29.81
CA ILE A 818 -29.79 -32.85 -29.87
C ILE A 818 -28.70 -33.35 -28.93
N ALA A 819 -29.09 -33.78 -27.75
CA ALA A 819 -28.18 -34.31 -26.75
C ALA A 819 -27.45 -35.59 -27.28
N LYS A 820 -28.23 -36.49 -27.86
CA LYS A 820 -27.69 -37.71 -28.48
C LYS A 820 -26.63 -37.40 -29.58
N LYS A 821 -26.98 -36.51 -30.52
CA LYS A 821 -26.05 -36.09 -31.58
C LYS A 821 -24.74 -35.53 -31.04
N LEU A 822 -24.78 -34.74 -30.00
CA LEU A 822 -23.61 -34.09 -29.36
C LEU A 822 -22.78 -35.12 -28.56
N LEU A 823 -23.40 -36.09 -27.91
CA LEU A 823 -22.76 -37.19 -27.20
C LEU A 823 -22.09 -38.18 -28.17
N ASP A 824 -22.74 -38.56 -29.24
CA ASP A 824 -22.21 -39.47 -30.29
C ASP A 824 -21.01 -38.82 -31.03
N ALA A 825 -21.12 -37.51 -31.36
CA ALA A 825 -20.02 -36.79 -31.98
C ALA A 825 -18.77 -36.69 -31.07
N LYS A 826 -18.95 -36.82 -29.76
CA LYS A 826 -17.84 -36.81 -28.80
C LYS A 826 -17.33 -38.18 -28.49
N ALA A 827 -18.14 -39.20 -28.54
CA ALA A 827 -17.72 -40.61 -28.41
C ALA A 827 -16.82 -41.05 -29.53
N THR A 828 -17.03 -40.54 -30.78
CA THR A 828 -16.20 -40.81 -31.95
C THR A 828 -14.85 -40.07 -31.95
N LYS A 829 -14.65 -39.04 -31.12
CA LYS A 829 -13.37 -38.30 -30.96
C LYS A 829 -12.60 -38.76 -29.71
N LYS A 830 -12.12 -40.03 -29.66
CA LYS A 830 -11.12 -40.42 -28.66
C LYS A 830 -9.75 -39.89 -29.07
N PRO A 831 -9.05 -39.08 -28.22
CA PRO A 831 -7.65 -38.74 -28.44
C PRO A 831 -6.79 -39.97 -28.10
N THR A 832 -6.05 -40.46 -29.06
CA THR A 832 -4.96 -41.42 -28.84
C THR A 832 -3.89 -40.75 -27.96
N ARG A 833 -3.85 -41.09 -26.71
CA ARG A 833 -2.73 -40.76 -25.81
C ARG A 833 -1.55 -41.67 -26.18
N LYS A 834 -0.51 -41.14 -26.82
CA LYS A 834 0.80 -41.77 -26.91
C LYS A 834 1.39 -41.93 -25.50
N PRO A 835 1.89 -43.14 -25.13
CA PRO A 835 2.51 -43.29 -23.81
C PRO A 835 3.86 -42.57 -23.78
N LYS A 836 4.07 -41.71 -22.76
CA LYS A 836 5.37 -41.12 -22.43
C LYS A 836 6.35 -42.25 -22.05
N LYS A 837 7.36 -42.52 -22.86
CA LYS A 837 8.48 -43.40 -22.52
C LYS A 837 9.21 -42.85 -21.31
N ARG A 838 9.24 -43.66 -20.25
CA ARG A 838 10.04 -43.47 -19.04
C ARG A 838 11.51 -43.63 -19.43
N LYS A 839 12.33 -42.56 -19.38
CA LYS A 839 13.78 -42.65 -19.51
C LYS A 839 14.33 -43.39 -18.29
N VAL A 840 14.78 -44.59 -18.50
CA VAL A 840 15.63 -45.37 -17.59
C VAL A 840 17.02 -44.79 -17.69
N THR A 841 17.52 -44.19 -16.64
CA THR A 841 18.92 -43.79 -16.48
C THR A 841 19.73 -45.05 -16.17
N LYS A 842 20.54 -45.48 -17.12
CA LYS A 842 21.60 -46.49 -16.91
C LYS A 842 22.73 -45.84 -16.08
N SER A 843 23.02 -46.43 -14.96
CA SER A 843 24.26 -46.22 -14.21
C SER A 843 25.44 -46.67 -15.07
N LYS A 844 26.48 -45.85 -15.23
CA LYS A 844 27.82 -46.28 -15.63
C LYS A 844 28.69 -46.28 -14.39
N ALA A 845 29.13 -47.47 -14.06
CA ALA A 845 30.23 -47.70 -13.14
C ALA A 845 31.58 -47.58 -13.89
N THR A 846 32.54 -47.05 -13.14
CA THR A 846 34.00 -47.28 -13.22
C THR A 846 34.77 -47.01 -14.54
N LYS A 847 35.57 -46.00 -14.57
CA LYS A 847 37.06 -46.03 -14.39
C LYS A 847 37.55 -44.62 -14.07
#